data_40a025fb84e88679584cd8240b7de5d8
#
_entry.id   40a025fb84e88679584cd8240b7de5d8
#
_cell.length_a   1.000
_cell.length_b   1.000
_cell.length_c   1.000
_cell.angle_alpha   90.00
_cell.angle_beta   90.00
_cell.angle_gamma   90.00
#
_symmetry.space_group_name_H-M   'P 1'
#
loop_
_entity.id
_entity.type
_entity.pdbx_description
1 polymer ?
#
loop_
_entity_poly.entity_id
_entity_poly.type
_entity_poly.pdbx_seq_one_letter_code
_entity_poly.pdbx_strand_id
1 'polypeptide(L)'
;MDDTLRATARQFDQGKKRRVLSTQRIVFLVVAAAAPLAAVVGNLPIALARGNGAGTPAAFLFAGITLICFAVGYAAMSRRVVNTGAFYTYVAKGLGKVAGVGAAYTAVVAYVAFTIGLAAFFGYFLDLGLATSGIHVSWLLYAVVGIVTVAVLGYRSIDLSSKVLGVLMIAEVAILAVFDISVMASKGLAAFPLDSFAPSVVMAPGLGASLMLAFTSFIGFESAALYGEESKTPTISVPVATYTSVLLIAAFYLLTSWLTVGALGASDTARLATDQGSLLMFNLVSKFIGETVSGLMFILVCTSLLATYLAIHNAASRYVFALSREKLLPVALGRLNRFAPSNASVAVSVATVACVAAFGMTGVDPYKSGVPVLIGLGTLGIVLLQAFAAFAIVAYLGRRRREIKRWVLAASVLGAAGLLVASVLVSSNFKMLASSDLPGVEWLPLVFGFTVAGGVAFATWLKLRRPRTFGALAESDLRADSSRPVPKIDYDGRYCIVGAGPCGLLAARAFKLAGIPYDQFERHSNVGGIWDIDNPGSSMYESAHFISSKYTSSFFGLPMPKDYPDYPDHRQLLQYIREFTDAFDLRDGIRFNTGVKLAEPLGENASDGWRVTREDGVTAIYKGVVCANGVTWHPNMPTYPGLEEFKGEVRHTVEYRSPASLAGKRVLIVGAGNSGVDIACDAARSAKSAVISLRRGYHFVPKHMFGVPTDVFLSGQVTLPKGVAVPDDPSKMLAAVVGDLTRYGLPAPDHKALESHPIMNTQILHYLAHGDLTSKGEIRKFTAGGVQFQDGSKQEFDLVLFATGYEYRIPYIDPSLFTWKQGHPELYLNIFHRRLQGLSVVGFVEFASAGYQRFDEMAQMVAMDAYIQQSGRGLEQWAALKSKDRPNLRGTVNYIDSPRHANYVEVGVYRRTLAELREKFAWPDPDNHLYAPLRH
;
A
#
# COMPACT_ATOMS: atom_id res chain seq x y z
N MET A 1 21.20 -23.04 -6.12
CA MET A 1 20.30 -22.75 -4.98
C MET A 1 20.40 -21.27 -4.53
N ASP A 2 21.55 -20.63 -4.70
CA ASP A 2 21.79 -19.24 -4.29
C ASP A 2 21.15 -18.19 -5.23
N ASP A 3 21.13 -18.42 -6.54
CA ASP A 3 20.55 -17.48 -7.52
C ASP A 3 19.02 -17.40 -7.50
N THR A 4 18.36 -18.51 -7.16
CA THR A 4 16.89 -18.54 -7.04
C THR A 4 16.44 -17.78 -5.78
N LEU A 5 17.19 -17.89 -4.69
CA LEU A 5 16.93 -17.15 -3.44
C LEU A 5 17.20 -15.66 -3.58
N ARG A 6 18.27 -15.29 -4.30
CA ARG A 6 18.54 -13.88 -4.62
C ARG A 6 17.52 -13.27 -5.57
N ALA A 7 16.99 -14.04 -6.51
CA ALA A 7 15.91 -13.60 -7.39
C ALA A 7 14.61 -13.40 -6.62
N THR A 8 14.27 -14.29 -5.67
CA THR A 8 13.07 -14.21 -4.84
C THR A 8 13.17 -13.05 -3.84
N ALA A 9 14.33 -12.84 -3.19
CA ALA A 9 14.55 -11.72 -2.27
C ALA A 9 14.48 -10.35 -3.00
N ARG A 10 15.02 -10.26 -4.22
CA ARG A 10 14.85 -9.07 -5.08
C ARG A 10 13.39 -8.83 -5.46
N GLN A 11 12.59 -9.86 -5.62
CA GLN A 11 11.18 -9.77 -5.94
C GLN A 11 10.34 -9.24 -4.76
N PHE A 12 10.71 -9.57 -3.51
CA PHE A 12 10.05 -9.06 -2.30
C PHE A 12 10.38 -7.61 -1.96
N ASP A 13 11.61 -7.19 -2.12
CA ASP A 13 12.02 -5.77 -1.93
C ASP A 13 11.38 -4.87 -3.01
N GLN A 14 11.14 -5.43 -4.20
CA GLN A 14 10.42 -4.78 -5.29
C GLN A 14 8.92 -4.59 -5.00
N GLY A 15 8.27 -5.47 -4.25
CA GLY A 15 6.84 -5.36 -3.91
C GLY A 15 6.49 -4.14 -3.03
N LYS A 16 7.36 -3.74 -2.11
CA LYS A 16 7.14 -2.57 -1.22
C LYS A 16 7.49 -1.23 -1.88
N LYS A 17 8.45 -1.20 -2.79
CA LYS A 17 8.79 0.01 -3.58
C LYS A 17 7.77 0.32 -4.69
N ARG A 18 6.78 -0.54 -4.92
CA ARG A 18 5.77 -0.44 -5.98
C ARG A 18 4.62 0.54 -5.71
N ARG A 19 4.33 0.91 -4.48
CA ARG A 19 3.18 1.79 -4.16
C ARG A 19 3.54 3.27 -4.38
N VAL A 20 3.65 3.67 -5.63
CA VAL A 20 4.12 5.01 -6.04
C VAL A 20 2.98 5.91 -6.49
N LEU A 21 1.83 5.33 -6.93
CA LEU A 21 0.73 6.08 -7.53
C LEU A 21 -0.22 6.65 -6.47
N SER A 22 -0.44 7.96 -6.52
CA SER A 22 -1.52 8.62 -5.78
C SER A 22 -2.86 8.43 -6.49
N THR A 23 -3.98 8.62 -5.79
CA THR A 23 -5.33 8.56 -6.35
C THR A 23 -5.48 9.46 -7.58
N GLN A 24 -4.98 10.71 -7.53
CA GLN A 24 -5.03 11.63 -8.65
C GLN A 24 -4.31 11.11 -9.90
N ARG A 25 -3.11 10.52 -9.72
CA ARG A 25 -2.37 9.93 -10.85
C ARG A 25 -3.11 8.75 -11.48
N ILE A 26 -3.80 7.95 -10.67
CA ILE A 26 -4.62 6.85 -11.20
C ILE A 26 -5.82 7.40 -11.98
N VAL A 27 -6.50 8.45 -11.47
CA VAL A 27 -7.58 9.14 -12.22
C VAL A 27 -7.06 9.63 -13.57
N PHE A 28 -5.92 10.32 -13.61
CA PHE A 28 -5.33 10.81 -14.86
C PHE A 28 -4.98 9.69 -15.83
N LEU A 29 -4.39 8.58 -15.37
CA LEU A 29 -4.08 7.43 -16.22
C LEU A 29 -5.34 6.79 -16.80
N VAL A 30 -6.39 6.73 -16.02
CA VAL A 30 -7.69 6.12 -16.41
C VAL A 30 -8.45 7.00 -17.41
N VAL A 31 -8.50 8.32 -17.17
CA VAL A 31 -9.15 9.25 -18.10
C VAL A 31 -8.35 9.36 -19.41
N ALA A 32 -7.01 9.37 -19.33
CA ALA A 32 -6.16 9.34 -20.53
C ALA A 32 -6.36 8.05 -21.35
N ALA A 33 -6.60 6.90 -20.69
CA ALA A 33 -6.91 5.65 -21.39
C ALA A 33 -8.24 5.72 -22.17
N ALA A 34 -9.22 6.50 -21.70
CA ALA A 34 -10.49 6.73 -22.40
C ALA A 34 -10.37 7.75 -23.55
N ALA A 35 -9.26 8.50 -23.63
CA ALA A 35 -8.94 9.43 -24.72
C ALA A 35 -10.11 10.35 -25.13
N PRO A 36 -10.56 11.29 -24.30
CA PRO A 36 -11.76 12.06 -24.56
C PRO A 36 -11.77 12.76 -25.93
N LEU A 37 -10.64 13.34 -26.34
CA LEU A 37 -10.52 14.02 -27.62
C LEU A 37 -10.54 13.04 -28.81
N ALA A 38 -9.73 11.98 -28.74
CA ALA A 38 -9.70 11.00 -29.83
C ALA A 38 -11.04 10.26 -29.98
N ALA A 39 -11.76 10.00 -28.90
CA ALA A 39 -13.09 9.38 -28.91
C ALA A 39 -14.13 10.32 -29.54
N VAL A 40 -14.12 11.62 -29.23
CA VAL A 40 -15.03 12.60 -29.83
C VAL A 40 -14.74 12.77 -31.32
N VAL A 41 -13.48 12.91 -31.70
CA VAL A 41 -13.10 13.11 -33.13
C VAL A 41 -13.32 11.83 -33.95
N GLY A 42 -13.04 10.65 -33.37
CA GLY A 42 -13.13 9.39 -34.10
C GLY A 42 -14.54 8.77 -34.12
N ASN A 43 -15.19 8.66 -32.95
CA ASN A 43 -16.42 7.89 -32.80
C ASN A 43 -17.69 8.73 -33.01
N LEU A 44 -17.69 10.00 -32.55
CA LEU A 44 -18.91 10.82 -32.60
C LEU A 44 -19.39 11.09 -34.04
N PRO A 45 -18.54 11.47 -35.02
CA PRO A 45 -18.98 11.66 -36.39
C PRO A 45 -19.61 10.39 -36.98
N ILE A 46 -19.06 9.21 -36.70
CA ILE A 46 -19.60 7.93 -37.18
C ILE A 46 -20.96 7.64 -36.51
N ALA A 47 -21.10 7.93 -35.21
CA ALA A 47 -22.35 7.76 -34.49
C ALA A 47 -23.45 8.69 -35.00
N LEU A 48 -23.11 9.91 -35.36
CA LEU A 48 -24.03 10.88 -35.95
C LEU A 48 -24.43 10.49 -37.41
N ALA A 49 -23.47 9.98 -38.22
CA ALA A 49 -23.68 9.64 -39.63
C ALA A 49 -24.42 8.29 -39.83
N ARG A 50 -24.00 7.26 -39.10
CA ARG A 50 -24.50 5.86 -39.29
C ARG A 50 -25.36 5.36 -38.12
N GLY A 51 -25.48 6.14 -37.05
CA GLY A 51 -26.31 5.85 -35.91
C GLY A 51 -27.69 6.51 -36.01
N ASN A 52 -28.26 6.90 -34.88
CA ASN A 52 -29.57 7.55 -34.78
C ASN A 52 -29.51 9.10 -34.94
N GLY A 53 -28.45 9.61 -35.58
CA GLY A 53 -28.33 11.03 -35.92
C GLY A 53 -28.44 11.96 -34.73
N ALA A 54 -29.41 12.86 -34.71
CA ALA A 54 -29.65 13.81 -33.63
C ALA A 54 -29.97 13.13 -32.28
N GLY A 55 -30.31 11.85 -32.25
CA GLY A 55 -30.56 11.04 -31.05
C GLY A 55 -29.29 10.52 -30.37
N THR A 56 -28.10 10.67 -30.97
CA THR A 56 -26.83 10.20 -30.46
C THR A 56 -26.52 10.64 -28.99
N PRO A 57 -26.85 11.87 -28.54
CA PRO A 57 -26.64 12.27 -27.12
C PRO A 57 -27.37 11.35 -26.14
N ALA A 58 -28.56 10.86 -26.47
CA ALA A 58 -29.29 9.90 -25.64
C ALA A 58 -28.59 8.54 -25.55
N ALA A 59 -27.89 8.12 -26.62
CA ALA A 59 -27.08 6.90 -26.58
C ALA A 59 -25.88 7.06 -25.62
N PHE A 60 -25.20 8.20 -25.61
CA PHE A 60 -24.12 8.50 -24.63
C PHE A 60 -24.64 8.57 -23.19
N LEU A 61 -25.83 9.15 -22.97
CA LEU A 61 -26.49 9.18 -21.67
C LEU A 61 -26.78 7.75 -21.17
N PHE A 62 -27.33 6.90 -22.05
CA PHE A 62 -27.66 5.52 -21.71
C PHE A 62 -26.43 4.67 -21.39
N ALA A 63 -25.34 4.81 -22.18
CA ALA A 63 -24.07 4.17 -21.93
C ALA A 63 -23.45 4.65 -20.59
N GLY A 64 -23.48 5.96 -20.35
CA GLY A 64 -23.00 6.56 -19.10
C GLY A 64 -23.75 6.02 -17.87
N ILE A 65 -25.09 5.99 -17.88
CA ILE A 65 -25.88 5.44 -16.77
C ILE A 65 -25.57 3.97 -16.55
N THR A 66 -25.50 3.17 -17.61
CA THR A 66 -25.13 1.75 -17.53
C THR A 66 -23.78 1.54 -16.86
N LEU A 67 -22.77 2.30 -17.27
CA LEU A 67 -21.41 2.19 -16.76
C LEU A 67 -21.25 2.77 -15.35
N ILE A 68 -22.03 3.79 -14.97
CA ILE A 68 -22.13 4.26 -13.58
C ILE A 68 -22.71 3.15 -12.70
N CYS A 69 -23.77 2.48 -13.14
CA CYS A 69 -24.36 1.33 -12.44
C CYS A 69 -23.35 0.18 -12.30
N PHE A 70 -22.62 -0.14 -13.37
CA PHE A 70 -21.53 -1.12 -13.32
C PHE A 70 -20.42 -0.71 -12.37
N ALA A 71 -19.99 0.57 -12.39
CA ALA A 71 -18.93 1.11 -11.54
C ALA A 71 -19.26 0.98 -10.03
N VAL A 72 -20.54 1.04 -9.64
CA VAL A 72 -20.98 0.80 -8.25
C VAL A 72 -20.60 -0.60 -7.79
N GLY A 73 -20.91 -1.60 -8.57
CA GLY A 73 -20.57 -3.00 -8.29
C GLY A 73 -19.06 -3.25 -8.35
N TYR A 74 -18.42 -2.69 -9.37
CA TYR A 74 -16.97 -2.79 -9.57
C TYR A 74 -16.19 -2.19 -8.42
N ALA A 75 -16.54 -1.00 -7.96
CA ALA A 75 -15.93 -0.36 -6.80
C ALA A 75 -16.19 -1.12 -5.49
N ALA A 76 -17.39 -1.71 -5.32
CA ALA A 76 -17.68 -2.54 -4.16
C ALA A 76 -16.83 -3.83 -4.13
N MET A 77 -16.56 -4.42 -5.30
CA MET A 77 -15.70 -5.60 -5.42
C MET A 77 -14.21 -5.25 -5.31
N SER A 78 -13.74 -4.14 -5.90
CA SER A 78 -12.34 -3.72 -5.85
C SER A 78 -11.85 -3.38 -4.43
N ARG A 79 -12.76 -2.96 -3.53
CA ARG A 79 -12.45 -2.80 -2.10
C ARG A 79 -12.16 -4.13 -1.40
N ARG A 80 -12.67 -5.24 -1.92
CA ARG A 80 -12.58 -6.58 -1.33
C ARG A 80 -11.55 -7.47 -2.01
N VAL A 81 -11.31 -7.23 -3.30
CA VAL A 81 -10.39 -8.01 -4.14
C VAL A 81 -9.41 -7.03 -4.80
N VAL A 82 -8.19 -6.99 -4.30
CA VAL A 82 -7.12 -6.12 -4.82
C VAL A 82 -6.09 -6.99 -5.55
N ASN A 83 -6.09 -6.93 -6.90
CA ASN A 83 -5.21 -7.75 -7.73
C ASN A 83 -4.97 -7.06 -9.08
N THR A 84 -3.80 -7.23 -9.69
CA THR A 84 -3.47 -6.77 -11.05
C THR A 84 -4.17 -7.55 -12.15
N GLY A 85 -4.74 -8.72 -11.87
CA GLY A 85 -5.55 -9.49 -12.81
C GLY A 85 -6.92 -8.85 -13.10
N ALA A 86 -7.32 -7.80 -12.38
CA ALA A 86 -8.54 -7.02 -12.59
C ALA A 86 -9.77 -7.90 -12.92
N PHE A 87 -10.32 -7.80 -14.12
CA PHE A 87 -11.51 -8.53 -14.54
C PHE A 87 -11.34 -10.05 -14.46
N TYR A 88 -10.19 -10.60 -14.85
CA TYR A 88 -9.92 -12.02 -14.72
C TYR A 88 -10.16 -12.51 -13.29
N THR A 89 -9.58 -11.81 -12.33
CA THR A 89 -9.71 -12.17 -10.92
C THR A 89 -11.14 -12.05 -10.42
N TYR A 90 -11.87 -11.00 -10.86
CA TYR A 90 -13.28 -10.82 -10.50
C TYR A 90 -14.15 -11.93 -11.07
N VAL A 91 -13.92 -12.34 -12.32
CA VAL A 91 -14.63 -13.46 -12.93
C VAL A 91 -14.30 -14.76 -12.21
N ALA A 92 -13.04 -15.02 -11.90
CA ALA A 92 -12.63 -16.22 -11.16
C ALA A 92 -13.25 -16.31 -9.76
N LYS A 93 -13.33 -15.20 -9.01
CA LYS A 93 -13.95 -15.14 -7.68
C LYS A 93 -15.49 -15.18 -7.70
N GLY A 94 -16.11 -14.64 -8.73
CA GLY A 94 -17.59 -14.59 -8.87
C GLY A 94 -18.20 -15.82 -9.53
N LEU A 95 -17.65 -16.27 -10.67
CA LEU A 95 -18.17 -17.36 -11.50
C LEU A 95 -17.32 -18.65 -11.44
N GLY A 96 -16.15 -18.58 -10.78
CA GLY A 96 -15.24 -19.73 -10.62
C GLY A 96 -14.03 -19.68 -11.54
N LYS A 97 -12.96 -20.40 -11.15
CA LYS A 97 -11.64 -20.35 -11.79
C LYS A 97 -11.66 -20.75 -13.28
N VAL A 98 -12.54 -21.65 -13.67
CA VAL A 98 -12.68 -22.09 -15.07
C VAL A 98 -13.15 -20.95 -15.96
N ALA A 99 -14.22 -20.25 -15.55
CA ALA A 99 -14.71 -19.06 -16.26
C ALA A 99 -13.67 -17.92 -16.23
N GLY A 100 -12.95 -17.79 -15.12
CA GLY A 100 -11.84 -16.83 -14.98
C GLY A 100 -10.79 -17.01 -16.06
N VAL A 101 -10.33 -18.22 -16.34
CA VAL A 101 -9.31 -18.47 -17.37
C VAL A 101 -9.83 -18.11 -18.78
N GLY A 102 -11.09 -18.39 -19.08
CA GLY A 102 -11.72 -17.93 -20.32
C GLY A 102 -11.69 -16.39 -20.45
N ALA A 103 -12.08 -15.68 -19.40
CA ALA A 103 -12.02 -14.23 -19.34
C ALA A 103 -10.56 -13.71 -19.43
N ALA A 104 -9.59 -14.43 -18.88
CA ALA A 104 -8.18 -14.08 -18.93
C ALA A 104 -7.63 -14.01 -20.35
N TYR A 105 -7.89 -15.06 -21.15
CA TYR A 105 -7.46 -15.09 -22.55
C TYR A 105 -8.23 -14.08 -23.40
N THR A 106 -9.53 -13.89 -23.13
CA THR A 106 -10.32 -12.82 -23.76
C THR A 106 -9.68 -11.45 -23.50
N ALA A 107 -9.23 -11.16 -22.27
CA ALA A 107 -8.56 -9.91 -21.96
C ALA A 107 -7.27 -9.71 -22.76
N VAL A 108 -6.40 -10.74 -22.85
CA VAL A 108 -5.16 -10.64 -23.62
C VAL A 108 -5.45 -10.35 -25.10
N VAL A 109 -6.34 -11.12 -25.74
CA VAL A 109 -6.68 -10.93 -27.15
C VAL A 109 -7.27 -9.55 -27.39
N ALA A 110 -8.20 -9.11 -26.53
CA ALA A 110 -8.86 -7.82 -26.66
C ALA A 110 -7.90 -6.63 -26.54
N TYR A 111 -7.11 -6.60 -25.46
CA TYR A 111 -6.19 -5.49 -25.24
C TYR A 111 -5.03 -5.47 -26.23
N VAL A 112 -4.54 -6.64 -26.68
CA VAL A 112 -3.49 -6.71 -27.72
C VAL A 112 -4.06 -6.23 -29.08
N ALA A 113 -5.26 -6.69 -29.48
CA ALA A 113 -5.88 -6.23 -30.73
C ALA A 113 -6.12 -4.71 -30.72
N PHE A 114 -6.62 -4.18 -29.59
CA PHE A 114 -6.83 -2.74 -29.43
C PHE A 114 -5.50 -1.96 -29.50
N THR A 115 -4.43 -2.50 -28.89
CA THR A 115 -3.06 -1.93 -28.93
C THR A 115 -2.52 -1.83 -30.37
N ILE A 116 -2.71 -2.91 -31.17
CA ILE A 116 -2.29 -2.95 -32.57
C ILE A 116 -3.06 -1.92 -33.39
N GLY A 117 -4.39 -1.85 -33.17
CA GLY A 117 -5.25 -0.89 -33.85
C GLY A 117 -4.87 0.56 -33.57
N LEU A 118 -4.56 0.88 -32.30
CA LEU A 118 -4.13 2.23 -31.89
C LEU A 118 -2.77 2.61 -32.48
N ALA A 119 -1.84 1.68 -32.61
CA ALA A 119 -0.55 1.93 -33.24
C ALA A 119 -0.71 2.31 -34.72
N ALA A 120 -1.53 1.58 -35.45
CA ALA A 120 -1.85 1.88 -36.85
C ALA A 120 -2.63 3.20 -37.00
N PHE A 121 -3.57 3.46 -36.06
CA PHE A 121 -4.38 4.68 -36.05
C PHE A 121 -3.53 5.93 -35.80
N PHE A 122 -2.59 5.86 -34.85
CA PHE A 122 -1.61 6.91 -34.62
C PHE A 122 -0.77 7.19 -35.87
N GLY A 123 -0.25 6.14 -36.52
CA GLY A 123 0.53 6.28 -37.76
C GLY A 123 -0.26 6.98 -38.87
N TYR A 124 -1.53 6.59 -39.06
CA TYR A 124 -2.42 7.18 -40.05
C TYR A 124 -2.71 8.68 -39.80
N PHE A 125 -3.09 9.05 -38.58
CA PHE A 125 -3.37 10.45 -38.25
C PHE A 125 -2.12 11.33 -38.32
N LEU A 126 -0.96 10.81 -37.93
CA LEU A 126 0.28 11.58 -38.04
C LEU A 126 0.67 11.81 -39.52
N ASP A 127 0.46 10.80 -40.38
CA ASP A 127 0.65 10.94 -41.84
C ASP A 127 -0.32 11.98 -42.43
N LEU A 128 -1.60 11.88 -42.09
CA LEU A 128 -2.63 12.84 -42.53
C LEU A 128 -2.30 14.28 -42.19
N GLY A 129 -1.78 14.51 -40.97
CA GLY A 129 -1.43 15.86 -40.48
C GLY A 129 -0.18 16.41 -41.11
N LEU A 130 0.85 15.60 -41.27
CA LEU A 130 2.09 16.02 -41.90
C LEU A 130 1.95 16.20 -43.41
N ALA A 131 1.05 15.44 -44.04
CA ALA A 131 0.73 15.61 -45.45
C ALA A 131 0.19 17.02 -45.78
N THR A 132 -0.55 17.66 -44.86
CA THR A 132 -1.01 19.05 -45.02
C THR A 132 0.16 20.07 -45.03
N SER A 133 1.33 19.69 -44.49
CA SER A 133 2.57 20.48 -44.51
C SER A 133 3.53 20.07 -45.62
N GLY A 134 3.08 19.27 -46.58
CA GLY A 134 3.90 18.80 -47.70
C GLY A 134 4.88 17.67 -47.39
N ILE A 135 4.77 17.05 -46.19
CA ILE A 135 5.61 15.93 -45.80
C ILE A 135 4.84 14.62 -46.05
N HIS A 136 5.24 13.89 -47.07
CA HIS A 136 4.66 12.61 -47.44
C HIS A 136 5.59 11.44 -47.10
N VAL A 137 5.28 10.76 -46.00
CA VAL A 137 5.97 9.54 -45.56
C VAL A 137 4.94 8.46 -45.31
N SER A 138 5.33 7.19 -45.46
CA SER A 138 4.37 6.10 -45.21
C SER A 138 3.85 6.10 -43.75
N TRP A 139 2.55 6.00 -43.57
CA TRP A 139 1.89 5.82 -42.27
C TRP A 139 2.54 4.70 -41.43
N LEU A 140 3.10 3.67 -42.11
CA LEU A 140 3.77 2.54 -41.47
C LEU A 140 5.02 2.99 -40.69
N LEU A 141 5.81 3.93 -41.22
CA LEU A 141 6.97 4.47 -40.54
C LEU A 141 6.55 5.24 -39.27
N TYR A 142 5.51 6.06 -39.39
CA TYR A 142 4.96 6.78 -38.24
C TYR A 142 4.40 5.85 -37.17
N ALA A 143 3.74 4.74 -37.57
CA ALA A 143 3.29 3.70 -36.67
C ALA A 143 4.47 3.06 -35.92
N VAL A 144 5.58 2.74 -36.62
CA VAL A 144 6.79 2.20 -36.00
C VAL A 144 7.39 3.19 -34.99
N VAL A 145 7.46 4.48 -35.34
CA VAL A 145 7.92 5.55 -34.41
C VAL A 145 7.05 5.56 -33.14
N GLY A 146 5.72 5.48 -33.30
CA GLY A 146 4.78 5.38 -32.18
C GLY A 146 5.04 4.13 -31.31
N ILE A 147 5.25 2.97 -31.95
CA ILE A 147 5.53 1.71 -31.25
C ILE A 147 6.83 1.81 -30.43
N VAL A 148 7.90 2.33 -31.03
CA VAL A 148 9.19 2.51 -30.33
C VAL A 148 9.04 3.49 -29.16
N THR A 149 8.35 4.60 -29.38
CA THR A 149 8.11 5.60 -28.32
C THR A 149 7.35 4.98 -27.15
N VAL A 150 6.26 4.26 -27.43
CA VAL A 150 5.45 3.59 -26.38
C VAL A 150 6.25 2.47 -25.70
N ALA A 151 7.01 1.69 -26.44
CA ALA A 151 7.87 0.63 -25.88
C ALA A 151 8.92 1.22 -24.91
N VAL A 152 9.57 2.32 -25.28
CA VAL A 152 10.55 3.01 -24.41
C VAL A 152 9.90 3.61 -23.17
N LEU A 153 8.76 4.28 -23.31
CA LEU A 153 8.04 4.87 -22.19
C LEU A 153 7.46 3.80 -21.24
N GLY A 154 6.91 2.74 -21.79
CA GLY A 154 6.39 1.60 -21.03
C GLY A 154 7.48 0.82 -20.28
N TYR A 155 8.69 0.77 -20.87
CA TYR A 155 9.85 0.11 -20.26
C TYR A 155 10.48 0.91 -19.11
N ARG A 156 10.52 2.26 -19.20
CA ARG A 156 11.28 3.10 -18.27
C ARG A 156 10.63 3.33 -16.91
N SER A 157 9.44 3.84 -16.82
CA SER A 157 8.69 3.92 -15.53
C SER A 157 7.28 4.49 -15.72
N ILE A 158 6.35 4.00 -14.90
CA ILE A 158 4.96 4.49 -14.80
C ILE A 158 4.89 5.96 -14.34
N ASP A 159 5.83 6.41 -13.51
CA ASP A 159 5.82 7.77 -12.96
C ASP A 159 6.05 8.84 -14.04
N LEU A 160 6.98 8.59 -14.96
CA LEU A 160 7.21 9.46 -16.11
C LEU A 160 6.02 9.46 -17.06
N SER A 161 5.48 8.29 -17.36
CA SER A 161 4.29 8.11 -18.17
C SER A 161 3.09 8.88 -17.61
N SER A 162 2.82 8.80 -16.30
CA SER A 162 1.67 9.44 -15.67
C SER A 162 1.73 10.97 -15.68
N LYS A 163 2.92 11.58 -15.64
CA LYS A 163 3.08 13.03 -15.72
C LYS A 163 2.82 13.56 -17.13
N VAL A 164 3.37 12.89 -18.14
CA VAL A 164 3.16 13.25 -19.55
C VAL A 164 1.69 13.12 -19.91
N LEU A 165 1.08 11.98 -19.59
CA LEU A 165 -0.34 11.74 -19.85
C LEU A 165 -1.25 12.76 -19.15
N GLY A 166 -0.92 13.18 -17.93
CA GLY A 166 -1.72 14.17 -17.18
C GLY A 166 -1.75 15.54 -17.85
N VAL A 167 -0.61 16.01 -18.37
CA VAL A 167 -0.54 17.31 -19.06
C VAL A 167 -1.31 17.26 -20.37
N LEU A 168 -1.12 16.21 -21.18
CA LEU A 168 -1.81 16.03 -22.45
C LEU A 168 -3.34 15.96 -22.25
N MET A 169 -3.80 15.17 -21.27
CA MET A 169 -5.22 15.04 -20.96
C MET A 169 -5.86 16.40 -20.59
N ILE A 170 -5.18 17.24 -19.81
CA ILE A 170 -5.70 18.57 -19.47
C ILE A 170 -5.87 19.43 -20.72
N ALA A 171 -4.90 19.39 -21.65
CA ALA A 171 -4.97 20.13 -22.90
C ALA A 171 -6.12 19.63 -23.81
N GLU A 172 -6.33 18.32 -23.87
CA GLU A 172 -7.42 17.68 -24.61
C GLU A 172 -8.80 18.07 -24.10
N VAL A 173 -9.00 18.01 -22.79
CA VAL A 173 -10.26 18.41 -22.16
C VAL A 173 -10.49 19.90 -22.32
N ALA A 174 -9.42 20.71 -22.21
CA ALA A 174 -9.51 22.17 -22.36
C ALA A 174 -9.98 22.58 -23.77
N ILE A 175 -9.43 21.99 -24.84
CA ILE A 175 -9.81 22.36 -26.20
C ILE A 175 -11.26 22.00 -26.51
N LEU A 176 -11.74 20.85 -26.02
CA LEU A 176 -13.15 20.46 -26.19
C LEU A 176 -14.08 21.32 -25.31
N ALA A 177 -13.67 21.70 -24.08
CA ALA A 177 -14.42 22.62 -23.25
C ALA A 177 -14.52 24.01 -23.90
N VAL A 178 -13.46 24.51 -24.54
CA VAL A 178 -13.49 25.76 -25.30
C VAL A 178 -14.44 25.65 -26.50
N PHE A 179 -14.46 24.51 -27.21
CA PHE A 179 -15.43 24.23 -28.26
C PHE A 179 -16.85 24.27 -27.72
N ASP A 180 -17.14 23.54 -26.65
CA ASP A 180 -18.46 23.48 -26.03
C ASP A 180 -18.96 24.88 -25.60
N ILE A 181 -18.09 25.66 -24.93
CA ILE A 181 -18.38 27.05 -24.54
C ILE A 181 -18.65 27.93 -25.77
N SER A 182 -17.87 27.79 -26.83
CA SER A 182 -18.01 28.59 -28.04
C SER A 182 -19.33 28.31 -28.78
N VAL A 183 -19.75 27.04 -28.83
CA VAL A 183 -21.06 26.64 -29.37
C VAL A 183 -22.19 27.24 -28.53
N MET A 184 -22.09 27.14 -27.20
CA MET A 184 -23.07 27.71 -26.27
C MET A 184 -23.17 29.23 -26.41
N ALA A 185 -22.05 29.93 -26.48
CA ALA A 185 -22.00 31.39 -26.64
C ALA A 185 -22.59 31.82 -27.98
N SER A 186 -22.35 31.04 -29.05
CA SER A 186 -22.81 31.37 -30.38
C SER A 186 -24.31 31.07 -30.63
N LYS A 187 -24.81 29.96 -30.10
CA LYS A 187 -26.15 29.42 -30.36
C LYS A 187 -27.16 29.65 -29.22
N GLY A 188 -26.67 30.04 -28.02
CA GLY A 188 -27.48 30.18 -26.81
C GLY A 188 -28.25 28.88 -26.48
N LEU A 189 -29.56 28.97 -26.20
CA LEU A 189 -30.37 27.80 -25.86
C LEU A 189 -30.60 26.88 -27.07
N ALA A 190 -30.46 27.34 -28.31
CA ALA A 190 -30.52 26.47 -29.49
C ALA A 190 -29.36 25.50 -29.62
N ALA A 191 -28.27 25.68 -28.80
CA ALA A 191 -27.18 24.72 -28.67
C ALA A 191 -27.64 23.40 -28.05
N PHE A 192 -28.78 23.38 -27.36
CA PHE A 192 -29.32 22.24 -26.63
C PHE A 192 -30.66 21.76 -27.22
N PRO A 193 -30.68 21.13 -28.40
CA PRO A 193 -31.92 20.65 -28.99
C PRO A 193 -32.53 19.53 -28.12
N LEU A 194 -33.64 19.83 -27.44
CA LEU A 194 -34.32 18.88 -26.56
C LEU A 194 -34.91 17.69 -27.35
N ASP A 195 -35.21 17.90 -28.64
CA ASP A 195 -35.68 16.83 -29.55
C ASP A 195 -34.71 15.65 -29.64
N SER A 196 -33.41 15.85 -29.33
CA SER A 196 -32.41 14.79 -29.21
C SER A 196 -32.78 13.67 -28.23
N PHE A 197 -33.66 13.97 -27.28
CA PHE A 197 -34.14 13.01 -26.28
C PHE A 197 -35.61 12.60 -26.53
N ALA A 198 -36.25 13.09 -27.58
CA ALA A 198 -37.61 12.65 -27.94
C ALA A 198 -37.60 11.15 -28.30
N PRO A 199 -38.57 10.37 -27.80
CA PRO A 199 -38.61 8.91 -28.07
C PRO A 199 -38.54 8.57 -29.54
N SER A 200 -39.19 9.34 -30.43
CA SER A 200 -39.15 9.14 -31.88
C SER A 200 -37.76 9.32 -32.51
N VAL A 201 -36.96 10.24 -31.96
CA VAL A 201 -35.60 10.51 -32.43
C VAL A 201 -34.61 9.50 -31.79
N VAL A 202 -34.78 9.19 -30.52
CA VAL A 202 -33.94 8.21 -29.82
C VAL A 202 -34.11 6.80 -30.41
N MET A 203 -35.36 6.38 -30.71
CA MET A 203 -35.66 5.06 -31.24
C MET A 203 -35.55 4.97 -32.78
N ALA A 204 -35.00 5.99 -33.41
CA ALA A 204 -34.74 5.98 -34.85
C ALA A 204 -33.82 4.83 -35.26
N PRO A 205 -33.91 4.36 -36.51
CA PRO A 205 -32.99 3.35 -37.06
C PRO A 205 -31.54 3.76 -36.80
N GLY A 206 -30.69 2.82 -36.35
CA GLY A 206 -29.29 3.08 -36.01
C GLY A 206 -29.01 3.33 -34.52
N LEU A 207 -30.01 3.32 -33.64
CA LEU A 207 -29.79 3.42 -32.19
C LEU A 207 -28.75 2.41 -31.69
N GLY A 208 -28.81 1.14 -32.15
CA GLY A 208 -27.84 0.12 -31.78
C GLY A 208 -26.42 0.50 -32.13
N ALA A 209 -26.22 1.15 -33.25
CA ALA A 209 -24.92 1.68 -33.69
C ALA A 209 -24.42 2.85 -32.82
N SER A 210 -25.29 3.80 -32.53
CA SER A 210 -24.95 4.91 -31.61
C SER A 210 -24.61 4.41 -30.22
N LEU A 211 -25.37 3.45 -29.68
CA LEU A 211 -25.07 2.83 -28.38
C LEU A 211 -23.71 2.10 -28.42
N MET A 212 -23.45 1.33 -29.48
CA MET A 212 -22.18 0.63 -29.64
C MET A 212 -20.99 1.61 -29.64
N LEU A 213 -21.05 2.69 -30.41
CA LEU A 213 -19.99 3.70 -30.48
C LEU A 213 -19.86 4.50 -29.17
N ALA A 214 -20.99 4.74 -28.50
CA ALA A 214 -20.98 5.34 -27.17
C ALA A 214 -20.21 4.44 -26.20
N PHE A 215 -20.51 3.14 -26.07
CA PHE A 215 -19.77 2.21 -25.22
C PHE A 215 -18.28 2.12 -25.58
N THR A 216 -17.95 2.14 -26.88
CA THR A 216 -16.56 2.16 -27.37
C THR A 216 -15.80 3.36 -26.81
N SER A 217 -16.44 4.53 -26.77
CA SER A 217 -15.83 5.78 -26.29
C SER A 217 -15.50 5.75 -24.77
N PHE A 218 -16.15 4.88 -24.01
CA PHE A 218 -15.87 4.72 -22.58
C PHE A 218 -14.75 3.72 -22.27
N ILE A 219 -14.22 2.97 -23.26
CA ILE A 219 -13.15 1.98 -23.02
C ILE A 219 -11.94 2.67 -22.40
N GLY A 220 -11.41 2.07 -21.33
CA GLY A 220 -10.24 2.56 -20.59
C GLY A 220 -10.51 2.86 -19.11
N PHE A 221 -11.77 3.23 -18.73
CA PHE A 221 -12.08 3.53 -17.32
C PHE A 221 -11.86 2.32 -16.40
N GLU A 222 -12.02 1.13 -16.90
CA GLU A 222 -11.84 -0.15 -16.18
C GLU A 222 -10.38 -0.43 -15.80
N SER A 223 -9.45 0.24 -16.44
CA SER A 223 -8.01 0.09 -16.16
C SER A 223 -7.61 0.48 -14.73
N ALA A 224 -8.49 1.19 -14.00
CA ALA A 224 -8.26 1.59 -12.60
C ALA A 224 -7.80 0.43 -11.71
N ALA A 225 -8.38 -0.77 -11.84
CA ALA A 225 -8.00 -1.93 -11.03
C ALA A 225 -6.63 -2.51 -11.39
N LEU A 226 -6.17 -2.33 -12.62
CA LEU A 226 -4.83 -2.77 -13.07
C LEU A 226 -3.69 -2.05 -12.34
N TYR A 227 -3.98 -0.85 -11.80
CA TYR A 227 -3.04 -0.06 -11.00
C TYR A 227 -3.15 -0.31 -9.50
N GLY A 228 -3.98 -1.29 -9.09
CA GLY A 228 -4.21 -1.58 -7.67
C GLY A 228 -2.94 -1.90 -6.89
N GLU A 229 -2.02 -2.68 -7.46
CA GLU A 229 -0.75 -3.04 -6.81
C GLU A 229 0.23 -1.85 -6.69
N GLU A 230 0.12 -0.88 -7.57
CA GLU A 230 1.00 0.29 -7.62
C GLU A 230 0.44 1.48 -6.83
N SER A 231 -0.81 1.39 -6.39
CA SER A 231 -1.51 2.40 -5.60
C SER A 231 -1.02 2.44 -4.15
N LYS A 232 -0.87 3.65 -3.60
CA LYS A 232 -0.58 3.85 -2.17
C LYS A 232 -1.70 3.33 -1.27
N THR A 233 -2.95 3.50 -1.69
CA THR A 233 -4.16 3.12 -0.96
C THR A 233 -5.17 2.44 -1.89
N PRO A 234 -4.94 1.19 -2.33
CA PRO A 234 -5.74 0.55 -3.38
C PRO A 234 -7.23 0.48 -3.07
N THR A 235 -7.60 0.24 -1.81
CA THR A 235 -9.00 0.13 -1.37
C THR A 235 -9.81 1.42 -1.44
N ILE A 236 -9.11 2.57 -1.53
CA ILE A 236 -9.70 3.92 -1.68
C ILE A 236 -9.46 4.42 -3.10
N SER A 237 -8.21 4.33 -3.58
CA SER A 237 -7.80 4.93 -4.85
C SER A 237 -8.50 4.31 -6.06
N VAL A 238 -8.65 2.98 -6.10
CA VAL A 238 -9.32 2.30 -7.24
C VAL A 238 -10.80 2.67 -7.31
N PRO A 239 -11.61 2.55 -6.23
CA PRO A 239 -12.99 3.02 -6.23
C PRO A 239 -13.15 4.50 -6.60
N VAL A 240 -12.35 5.38 -6.00
CA VAL A 240 -12.43 6.82 -6.28
C VAL A 240 -12.07 7.11 -7.74
N ALA A 241 -11.00 6.50 -8.26
CA ALA A 241 -10.62 6.67 -9.66
C ALA A 241 -11.72 6.18 -10.60
N THR A 242 -12.31 5.01 -10.34
CA THR A 242 -13.39 4.46 -11.16
C THR A 242 -14.60 5.40 -11.20
N TYR A 243 -15.11 5.84 -10.04
CA TYR A 243 -16.26 6.73 -9.99
C TYR A 243 -15.98 8.08 -10.66
N THR A 244 -14.86 8.71 -10.30
CA THR A 244 -14.51 10.04 -10.83
C THR A 244 -14.34 9.99 -12.34
N SER A 245 -13.65 8.95 -12.87
CA SER A 245 -13.44 8.83 -14.31
C SER A 245 -14.73 8.57 -15.06
N VAL A 246 -15.57 7.64 -14.62
CA VAL A 246 -16.84 7.32 -15.32
C VAL A 246 -17.77 8.51 -15.29
N LEU A 247 -17.95 9.21 -14.15
CA LEU A 247 -18.82 10.38 -14.05
C LEU A 247 -18.33 11.53 -14.92
N LEU A 248 -17.01 11.82 -14.86
CA LEU A 248 -16.42 12.89 -15.65
C LEU A 248 -16.57 12.63 -17.15
N ILE A 249 -16.23 11.42 -17.60
CA ILE A 249 -16.30 11.00 -19.00
C ILE A 249 -17.75 11.02 -19.48
N ALA A 250 -18.71 10.48 -18.68
CA ALA A 250 -20.12 10.44 -19.02
C ALA A 250 -20.73 11.85 -19.20
N ALA A 251 -20.47 12.74 -18.24
CA ALA A 251 -20.94 14.12 -18.32
C ALA A 251 -20.35 14.84 -19.55
N PHE A 252 -19.06 14.61 -19.79
CA PHE A 252 -18.34 15.25 -20.87
C PHE A 252 -18.83 14.78 -22.25
N TYR A 253 -18.93 13.48 -22.49
CA TYR A 253 -19.40 12.97 -23.78
C TYR A 253 -20.87 13.32 -24.05
N LEU A 254 -21.72 13.28 -23.02
CA LEU A 254 -23.09 13.72 -23.15
C LEU A 254 -23.16 15.19 -23.60
N LEU A 255 -22.43 16.08 -22.90
CA LEU A 255 -22.45 17.52 -23.19
C LEU A 255 -21.92 17.80 -24.58
N THR A 256 -20.70 17.31 -24.91
CA THR A 256 -20.08 17.58 -26.21
C THR A 256 -20.88 16.99 -27.37
N SER A 257 -21.45 15.77 -27.23
CA SER A 257 -22.31 15.20 -28.28
C SER A 257 -23.59 16.01 -28.48
N TRP A 258 -24.21 16.50 -27.41
CA TRP A 258 -25.42 17.31 -27.46
C TRP A 258 -25.17 18.67 -28.13
N LEU A 259 -24.08 19.34 -27.71
CA LEU A 259 -23.67 20.62 -28.32
C LEU A 259 -23.23 20.45 -29.78
N THR A 260 -22.64 19.32 -30.15
CA THR A 260 -22.33 19.02 -31.55
C THR A 260 -23.60 18.94 -32.41
N VAL A 261 -24.64 18.27 -31.91
CA VAL A 261 -25.95 18.22 -32.60
C VAL A 261 -26.54 19.65 -32.70
N GLY A 262 -26.45 20.44 -31.64
CA GLY A 262 -26.85 21.85 -31.65
C GLY A 262 -26.07 22.72 -32.64
N ALA A 263 -24.78 22.48 -32.79
CA ALA A 263 -23.91 23.18 -33.73
C ALA A 263 -24.26 22.87 -35.20
N LEU A 264 -24.65 21.62 -35.49
CA LEU A 264 -25.02 21.13 -36.83
C LEU A 264 -26.46 21.48 -37.19
N GLY A 265 -27.34 21.49 -36.18
CA GLY A 265 -28.79 21.49 -36.37
C GLY A 265 -29.35 20.07 -36.45
N ALA A 266 -30.45 19.80 -35.71
CA ALA A 266 -30.93 18.41 -35.53
C ALA A 266 -31.33 17.75 -36.86
N SER A 267 -31.97 18.51 -37.80
CA SER A 267 -32.40 18.01 -39.12
C SER A 267 -31.23 17.64 -40.04
N ASP A 268 -30.12 18.35 -39.97
CA ASP A 268 -28.99 18.18 -40.89
C ASP A 268 -27.84 17.34 -40.30
N THR A 269 -27.95 16.94 -39.05
CA THR A 269 -26.88 16.25 -38.31
C THR A 269 -26.34 15.03 -39.06
N ALA A 270 -27.18 14.09 -39.46
CA ALA A 270 -26.74 12.84 -40.12
C ALA A 270 -26.13 13.10 -41.48
N ARG A 271 -26.71 14.02 -42.26
CA ARG A 271 -26.20 14.41 -43.57
C ARG A 271 -24.82 15.05 -43.49
N LEU A 272 -24.70 16.11 -42.68
CA LEU A 272 -23.43 16.81 -42.52
C LEU A 272 -22.32 15.93 -41.93
N ALA A 273 -22.67 15.02 -40.99
CA ALA A 273 -21.73 14.04 -40.45
C ALA A 273 -21.26 13.03 -41.51
N THR A 274 -22.14 12.63 -42.43
CA THR A 274 -21.78 11.72 -43.53
C THR A 274 -20.86 12.42 -44.53
N ASP A 275 -21.21 13.68 -44.92
CA ASP A 275 -20.47 14.45 -45.93
C ASP A 275 -19.07 14.80 -45.45
N GLN A 276 -18.90 15.17 -44.17
CA GLN A 276 -17.65 15.66 -43.64
C GLN A 276 -16.78 14.55 -43.01
N GLY A 277 -17.37 13.45 -42.61
CA GLY A 277 -16.67 12.27 -42.09
C GLY A 277 -15.71 12.59 -40.94
N SER A 278 -14.44 12.19 -41.00
CA SER A 278 -13.42 12.39 -39.99
C SER A 278 -13.02 13.85 -39.80
N LEU A 279 -13.33 14.74 -40.73
CA LEU A 279 -13.04 16.18 -40.64
C LEU A 279 -14.14 16.96 -39.93
N LEU A 280 -15.29 16.36 -39.60
CA LEU A 280 -16.44 17.03 -39.00
C LEU A 280 -16.07 17.92 -37.80
N MET A 281 -15.38 17.34 -36.83
CA MET A 281 -15.02 18.06 -35.60
C MET A 281 -14.02 19.17 -35.85
N PHE A 282 -13.05 18.98 -36.76
CA PHE A 282 -12.09 20.01 -37.16
C PHE A 282 -12.79 21.19 -37.85
N ASN A 283 -13.74 20.92 -38.73
CA ASN A 283 -14.54 21.93 -39.43
C ASN A 283 -15.42 22.70 -38.45
N LEU A 284 -16.02 22.04 -37.46
CA LEU A 284 -16.79 22.70 -36.42
C LEU A 284 -15.93 23.60 -35.54
N VAL A 285 -14.76 23.12 -35.13
CA VAL A 285 -13.81 23.97 -34.34
C VAL A 285 -13.30 25.14 -35.17
N SER A 286 -12.99 24.94 -36.45
CA SER A 286 -12.63 26.04 -37.36
C SER A 286 -13.75 27.06 -37.44
N LYS A 287 -15.01 26.64 -37.62
CA LYS A 287 -16.20 27.50 -37.75
C LYS A 287 -16.50 28.28 -36.46
N PHE A 288 -16.42 27.70 -35.29
CA PHE A 288 -16.85 28.34 -34.03
C PHE A 288 -15.72 29.05 -33.26
N ILE A 289 -14.45 28.68 -33.51
CA ILE A 289 -13.29 29.22 -32.80
C ILE A 289 -12.25 29.80 -33.73
N GLY A 290 -11.95 29.09 -34.87
CA GLY A 290 -10.99 29.53 -35.85
C GLY A 290 -10.02 28.46 -36.30
N GLU A 291 -9.38 28.69 -37.46
CA GLU A 291 -8.48 27.69 -38.11
C GLU A 291 -7.23 27.37 -37.27
N THR A 292 -6.66 28.37 -36.57
CA THR A 292 -5.48 28.13 -35.72
C THR A 292 -5.78 27.12 -34.61
N VAL A 293 -6.97 27.19 -33.98
CA VAL A 293 -7.37 26.26 -32.92
C VAL A 293 -7.70 24.88 -33.49
N SER A 294 -8.28 24.82 -34.70
CA SER A 294 -8.46 23.55 -35.43
C SER A 294 -7.12 22.87 -35.73
N GLY A 295 -6.09 23.62 -36.15
CA GLY A 295 -4.74 23.09 -36.31
C GLY A 295 -4.13 22.59 -35.01
N LEU A 296 -4.30 23.34 -33.90
CA LEU A 296 -3.87 22.88 -32.56
C LEU A 296 -4.59 21.60 -32.14
N MET A 297 -5.91 21.52 -32.39
CA MET A 297 -6.70 20.33 -32.11
C MET A 297 -6.17 19.09 -32.84
N PHE A 298 -5.66 19.28 -34.09
CA PHE A 298 -5.05 18.18 -34.83
C PHE A 298 -3.80 17.63 -34.12
N ILE A 299 -2.93 18.51 -33.64
CA ILE A 299 -1.75 18.11 -32.85
C ILE A 299 -2.19 17.38 -31.57
N LEU A 300 -3.20 17.88 -30.90
CA LEU A 300 -3.73 17.27 -29.67
C LEU A 300 -4.37 15.90 -29.94
N VAL A 301 -5.03 15.68 -31.09
CA VAL A 301 -5.54 14.36 -31.47
C VAL A 301 -4.39 13.37 -31.63
N CYS A 302 -3.28 13.73 -32.30
CA CYS A 302 -2.13 12.86 -32.42
C CYS A 302 -1.52 12.51 -31.08
N THR A 303 -1.38 13.49 -30.17
CA THR A 303 -0.87 13.25 -28.81
C THR A 303 -1.85 12.43 -27.97
N SER A 304 -3.16 12.64 -28.11
CA SER A 304 -4.23 11.85 -27.48
C SER A 304 -4.17 10.38 -27.88
N LEU A 305 -4.04 10.11 -29.17
CA LEU A 305 -3.89 8.75 -29.70
C LEU A 305 -2.61 8.08 -29.15
N LEU A 306 -1.48 8.79 -29.09
CA LEU A 306 -0.25 8.27 -28.50
C LEU A 306 -0.40 7.99 -27.01
N ALA A 307 -1.07 8.88 -26.28
CA ALA A 307 -1.36 8.72 -24.86
C ALA A 307 -2.24 7.49 -24.57
N THR A 308 -3.31 7.33 -25.35
CA THR A 308 -4.20 6.17 -25.28
C THR A 308 -3.47 4.89 -25.64
N TYR A 309 -2.68 4.92 -26.71
CA TYR A 309 -1.85 3.78 -27.11
C TYR A 309 -0.93 3.36 -25.96
N LEU A 310 -0.24 4.30 -25.30
CA LEU A 310 0.60 4.01 -24.15
C LEU A 310 -0.21 3.42 -23.00
N ALA A 311 -1.37 3.96 -22.69
CA ALA A 311 -2.23 3.48 -21.61
C ALA A 311 -2.74 2.04 -21.86
N ILE A 312 -3.22 1.76 -23.06
CA ILE A 312 -3.74 0.44 -23.44
C ILE A 312 -2.58 -0.58 -23.58
N HIS A 313 -1.43 -0.20 -24.12
CA HIS A 313 -0.22 -1.02 -24.13
C HIS A 313 0.22 -1.41 -22.72
N ASN A 314 0.19 -0.47 -21.77
CA ASN A 314 0.48 -0.73 -20.38
C ASN A 314 -0.55 -1.69 -19.75
N ALA A 315 -1.83 -1.58 -20.08
CA ALA A 315 -2.87 -2.50 -19.63
C ALA A 315 -2.66 -3.92 -20.21
N ALA A 316 -2.43 -4.04 -21.54
CA ALA A 316 -2.11 -5.30 -22.20
C ALA A 316 -0.90 -6.00 -21.57
N SER A 317 0.19 -5.24 -21.34
CA SER A 317 1.42 -5.74 -20.70
C SER A 317 1.17 -6.25 -19.28
N ARG A 318 0.28 -5.60 -18.51
CA ARG A 318 -0.09 -6.05 -17.16
C ARG A 318 -0.93 -7.32 -17.17
N TYR A 319 -1.85 -7.48 -18.12
CA TYR A 319 -2.58 -8.74 -18.27
C TYR A 319 -1.65 -9.89 -18.63
N VAL A 320 -0.76 -9.71 -19.62
CA VAL A 320 0.24 -10.71 -20.01
C VAL A 320 1.14 -11.07 -18.80
N PHE A 321 1.60 -10.07 -18.05
CA PHE A 321 2.41 -10.26 -16.86
C PHE A 321 1.66 -11.03 -15.75
N ALA A 322 0.44 -10.63 -15.43
CA ALA A 322 -0.36 -11.26 -14.38
C ALA A 322 -0.63 -12.74 -14.69
N LEU A 323 -1.00 -13.05 -15.93
CA LEU A 323 -1.27 -14.43 -16.37
C LEU A 323 0.01 -15.28 -16.43
N SER A 324 1.16 -14.67 -16.74
CA SER A 324 2.46 -15.37 -16.72
C SER A 324 2.89 -15.74 -15.31
N ARG A 325 2.61 -14.88 -14.32
CA ARG A 325 2.82 -15.19 -12.90
C ARG A 325 1.98 -16.38 -12.42
N GLU A 326 0.76 -16.50 -12.93
CA GLU A 326 -0.15 -17.61 -12.64
C GLU A 326 0.10 -18.86 -13.50
N LYS A 327 1.16 -18.87 -14.32
CA LYS A 327 1.55 -19.96 -15.23
C LYS A 327 0.48 -20.28 -16.29
N LEU A 328 -0.38 -19.33 -16.61
CA LEU A 328 -1.32 -19.38 -17.72
C LEU A 328 -0.68 -18.96 -19.06
N LEU A 329 0.44 -18.21 -18.99
CA LEU A 329 1.32 -17.86 -20.09
C LEU A 329 2.77 -18.23 -19.73
N PRO A 330 3.72 -18.23 -20.70
CA PRO A 330 5.13 -18.55 -20.44
C PRO A 330 5.71 -17.72 -19.29
N VAL A 331 6.34 -18.38 -18.33
CA VAL A 331 6.88 -17.76 -17.09
C VAL A 331 7.91 -16.66 -17.38
N ALA A 332 8.62 -16.75 -18.51
CA ALA A 332 9.57 -15.71 -18.93
C ALA A 332 8.94 -14.32 -19.09
N LEU A 333 7.64 -14.24 -19.45
CA LEU A 333 6.90 -12.99 -19.58
C LEU A 333 6.51 -12.37 -18.22
N GLY A 334 6.55 -13.16 -17.15
CA GLY A 334 6.29 -12.73 -15.77
C GLY A 334 7.50 -12.11 -15.05
N ARG A 335 8.62 -11.86 -15.75
CA ARG A 335 9.81 -11.22 -15.17
C ARG A 335 9.67 -9.70 -15.14
N LEU A 336 10.17 -9.10 -14.05
CA LEU A 336 10.21 -7.65 -13.83
C LEU A 336 11.63 -7.13 -14.05
N ASN A 337 11.75 -5.94 -14.63
CA ASN A 337 12.98 -5.17 -14.62
C ASN A 337 12.67 -3.79 -14.02
N ARG A 338 13.41 -3.40 -12.96
CA ARG A 338 13.31 -2.11 -12.25
C ARG A 338 11.92 -1.66 -11.79
N PHE A 339 10.85 -2.36 -11.85
CA PHE A 339 9.46 -1.98 -11.50
C PHE A 339 8.45 -2.00 -12.66
N ALA A 340 8.86 -2.32 -13.89
CA ALA A 340 7.95 -2.46 -15.01
C ALA A 340 7.88 -3.92 -15.48
N PRO A 341 6.75 -4.42 -16.02
CA PRO A 341 6.63 -5.74 -16.63
C PRO A 341 7.34 -5.78 -18.00
N SER A 342 8.67 -5.62 -17.98
CA SER A 342 9.48 -5.37 -19.18
C SER A 342 9.35 -6.44 -20.25
N ASN A 343 9.40 -7.73 -19.87
CA ASN A 343 9.32 -8.81 -20.85
C ASN A 343 7.92 -8.91 -21.46
N ALA A 344 6.87 -8.65 -20.69
CA ALA A 344 5.52 -8.58 -21.20
C ALA A 344 5.34 -7.39 -22.15
N SER A 345 5.87 -6.21 -21.79
CA SER A 345 5.84 -5.01 -22.63
C SER A 345 6.57 -5.22 -23.96
N VAL A 346 7.76 -5.83 -23.92
CA VAL A 346 8.52 -6.19 -25.15
C VAL A 346 7.73 -7.17 -26.02
N ALA A 347 7.11 -8.20 -25.42
CA ALA A 347 6.32 -9.18 -26.16
C ALA A 347 5.11 -8.53 -26.86
N VAL A 348 4.38 -7.64 -26.16
CA VAL A 348 3.27 -6.89 -26.76
C VAL A 348 3.77 -5.97 -27.87
N SER A 349 4.90 -5.27 -27.68
CA SER A 349 5.50 -4.41 -28.71
C SER A 349 5.93 -5.20 -29.95
N VAL A 350 6.57 -6.35 -29.77
CA VAL A 350 6.98 -7.25 -30.90
C VAL A 350 5.77 -7.75 -31.65
N ALA A 351 4.74 -8.19 -30.94
CA ALA A 351 3.48 -8.62 -31.58
C ALA A 351 2.82 -7.46 -32.36
N THR A 352 2.84 -6.25 -31.80
CA THR A 352 2.30 -5.05 -32.47
C THR A 352 3.08 -4.74 -33.74
N VAL A 353 4.44 -4.74 -33.69
CA VAL A 353 5.28 -4.50 -34.90
C VAL A 353 4.99 -5.55 -35.97
N ALA A 354 4.98 -6.84 -35.59
CA ALA A 354 4.74 -7.94 -36.54
C ALA A 354 3.37 -7.81 -37.24
N CYS A 355 2.30 -7.52 -36.46
CA CYS A 355 0.96 -7.38 -37.02
C CYS A 355 0.80 -6.11 -37.87
N VAL A 356 1.36 -4.96 -37.45
CA VAL A 356 1.31 -3.71 -38.22
C VAL A 356 2.11 -3.85 -39.51
N ALA A 357 3.29 -4.48 -39.48
CA ALA A 357 4.09 -4.76 -40.66
C ALA A 357 3.36 -5.72 -41.63
N ALA A 358 2.81 -6.84 -41.10
CA ALA A 358 2.04 -7.77 -41.92
C ALA A 358 0.83 -7.09 -42.56
N PHE A 359 0.14 -6.21 -41.82
CA PHE A 359 -0.98 -5.43 -42.35
C PHE A 359 -0.51 -4.44 -43.44
N GLY A 360 0.63 -3.75 -43.21
CA GLY A 360 1.22 -2.84 -44.21
C GLY A 360 1.59 -3.53 -45.53
N MET A 361 1.98 -4.83 -45.50
CA MET A 361 2.31 -5.61 -46.69
C MET A 361 1.06 -5.97 -47.53
N THR A 362 -0.15 -5.92 -46.95
CA THR A 362 -1.39 -6.24 -47.72
C THR A 362 -1.81 -5.12 -48.67
N GLY A 363 -1.26 -3.91 -48.52
CA GLY A 363 -1.64 -2.75 -49.34
C GLY A 363 -3.06 -2.21 -49.06
N VAL A 364 -3.75 -2.74 -48.06
CA VAL A 364 -5.10 -2.32 -47.69
C VAL A 364 -5.06 -0.97 -46.98
N ASP A 365 -6.01 -0.08 -47.30
CA ASP A 365 -6.11 1.23 -46.64
C ASP A 365 -6.28 1.06 -45.11
N PRO A 366 -5.35 1.61 -44.30
CA PRO A 366 -5.37 1.44 -42.87
C PRO A 366 -6.65 2.02 -42.23
N TYR A 367 -7.10 3.19 -42.72
CA TYR A 367 -8.27 3.87 -42.14
C TYR A 367 -9.58 3.23 -42.51
N LYS A 368 -9.74 2.78 -43.75
CA LYS A 368 -11.02 2.24 -44.25
C LYS A 368 -11.27 0.79 -43.84
N SER A 369 -10.22 0.02 -43.47
CA SER A 369 -10.41 -1.42 -43.29
C SER A 369 -9.61 -1.98 -42.10
N GLY A 370 -8.31 -1.66 -41.93
CA GLY A 370 -7.47 -2.34 -40.94
C GLY A 370 -7.66 -1.85 -39.53
N VAL A 371 -7.55 -0.54 -39.31
CA VAL A 371 -7.70 0.08 -37.99
C VAL A 371 -9.10 -0.17 -37.40
N PRO A 372 -10.23 0.05 -38.17
CA PRO A 372 -11.55 -0.22 -37.65
C PRO A 372 -11.77 -1.68 -37.23
N VAL A 373 -11.25 -2.65 -38.01
CA VAL A 373 -11.34 -4.07 -37.66
C VAL A 373 -10.65 -4.40 -36.37
N LEU A 374 -9.39 -3.90 -36.16
CA LEU A 374 -8.59 -4.20 -34.97
C LEU A 374 -9.13 -3.49 -33.72
N ILE A 375 -9.52 -2.22 -33.87
CA ILE A 375 -10.17 -1.45 -32.79
C ILE A 375 -11.53 -2.06 -32.45
N GLY A 376 -12.30 -2.43 -33.46
CA GLY A 376 -13.59 -3.09 -33.28
C GLY A 376 -13.47 -4.44 -32.56
N LEU A 377 -12.47 -5.25 -32.94
CA LEU A 377 -12.19 -6.53 -32.27
C LEU A 377 -11.80 -6.30 -30.81
N GLY A 378 -10.88 -5.35 -30.55
CA GLY A 378 -10.51 -4.98 -29.18
C GLY A 378 -11.71 -4.49 -28.37
N THR A 379 -12.55 -3.62 -28.95
CA THR A 379 -13.80 -3.11 -28.33
C THR A 379 -14.74 -4.24 -27.94
N LEU A 380 -15.03 -5.13 -28.87
CA LEU A 380 -15.94 -6.26 -28.63
C LEU A 380 -15.40 -7.11 -27.45
N GLY A 381 -14.12 -7.44 -27.47
CA GLY A 381 -13.52 -8.24 -26.40
C GLY A 381 -13.57 -7.56 -25.05
N ILE A 382 -13.33 -6.24 -24.99
CA ILE A 382 -13.39 -5.48 -23.74
C ILE A 382 -14.83 -5.38 -23.21
N VAL A 383 -15.81 -5.12 -24.06
CA VAL A 383 -17.23 -5.08 -23.66
C VAL A 383 -17.71 -6.45 -23.16
N LEU A 384 -17.34 -7.53 -23.84
CA LEU A 384 -17.61 -8.90 -23.38
C LEU A 384 -16.95 -9.17 -22.01
N LEU A 385 -15.71 -8.74 -21.82
CA LEU A 385 -14.99 -8.89 -20.57
C LEU A 385 -15.65 -8.09 -19.43
N GLN A 386 -16.13 -6.88 -19.72
CA GLN A 386 -16.90 -6.07 -18.77
C GLN A 386 -18.23 -6.75 -18.40
N ALA A 387 -18.92 -7.35 -19.37
CA ALA A 387 -20.14 -8.11 -19.12
C ALA A 387 -19.87 -9.35 -18.24
N PHE A 388 -18.84 -10.15 -18.54
CA PHE A 388 -18.45 -11.27 -17.68
C PHE A 388 -18.11 -10.81 -16.26
N ALA A 389 -17.37 -9.71 -16.12
CA ALA A 389 -17.06 -9.14 -14.83
C ALA A 389 -18.32 -8.65 -14.09
N ALA A 390 -19.27 -8.01 -14.79
CA ALA A 390 -20.52 -7.55 -14.20
C ALA A 390 -21.35 -8.71 -13.65
N PHE A 391 -21.50 -9.80 -14.38
CA PHE A 391 -22.18 -11.02 -13.90
C PHE A 391 -21.43 -11.65 -12.72
N ALA A 392 -20.10 -11.68 -12.76
CA ALA A 392 -19.26 -12.18 -11.67
C ALA A 392 -19.44 -11.34 -10.40
N ILE A 393 -19.49 -10.01 -10.54
CA ILE A 393 -19.72 -9.07 -9.45
C ILE A 393 -21.10 -9.30 -8.83
N VAL A 394 -22.15 -9.41 -9.64
CA VAL A 394 -23.51 -9.70 -9.16
C VAL A 394 -23.56 -11.03 -8.41
N ALA A 395 -22.94 -12.09 -8.95
CA ALA A 395 -22.86 -13.39 -8.29
C ALA A 395 -22.07 -13.33 -6.97
N TYR A 396 -20.95 -12.61 -6.95
CA TYR A 396 -20.11 -12.45 -5.75
C TYR A 396 -20.81 -11.65 -4.65
N LEU A 397 -21.41 -10.50 -5.00
CA LEU A 397 -22.14 -9.64 -4.05
C LEU A 397 -23.45 -10.30 -3.61
N GLY A 398 -24.13 -11.01 -4.49
CA GLY A 398 -25.38 -11.72 -4.20
C GLY A 398 -25.21 -12.83 -3.14
N ARG A 399 -24.07 -13.54 -3.15
CA ARG A 399 -23.72 -14.52 -2.10
C ARG A 399 -23.49 -13.85 -0.73
N ARG A 400 -23.18 -12.55 -0.72
CA ARG A 400 -22.93 -11.73 0.47
C ARG A 400 -23.96 -10.64 0.68
N ARG A 401 -25.21 -10.88 0.25
CA ARG A 401 -26.33 -9.90 0.28
C ARG A 401 -26.61 -9.31 1.67
N ARG A 402 -26.23 -9.99 2.76
CA ARG A 402 -26.38 -9.49 4.13
C ARG A 402 -25.36 -8.40 4.50
N GLU A 403 -24.21 -8.38 3.83
CA GLU A 403 -23.10 -7.42 4.06
C GLU A 403 -23.17 -6.22 3.11
N ILE A 404 -24.04 -6.27 2.10
CA ILE A 404 -24.08 -5.31 0.99
C ILE A 404 -25.39 -4.53 1.03
N LYS A 405 -25.31 -3.21 0.90
CA LYS A 405 -26.51 -2.35 0.79
C LYS A 405 -27.30 -2.75 -0.46
N ARG A 406 -28.63 -2.87 -0.31
CA ARG A 406 -29.53 -3.35 -1.40
C ARG A 406 -29.40 -2.54 -2.69
N TRP A 407 -29.22 -1.23 -2.59
CA TRP A 407 -29.08 -0.36 -3.76
C TRP A 407 -27.79 -0.66 -4.56
N VAL A 408 -26.68 -1.09 -3.89
CA VAL A 408 -25.42 -1.49 -4.58
C VAL A 408 -25.66 -2.74 -5.43
N LEU A 409 -26.38 -3.72 -4.90
CA LEU A 409 -26.73 -4.92 -5.66
C LEU A 409 -27.67 -4.60 -6.81
N ALA A 410 -28.69 -3.76 -6.60
CA ALA A 410 -29.62 -3.34 -7.65
C ALA A 410 -28.89 -2.61 -8.79
N ALA A 411 -28.03 -1.65 -8.46
CA ALA A 411 -27.20 -0.96 -9.45
C ALA A 411 -26.29 -1.95 -10.21
N SER A 412 -25.68 -2.91 -9.51
CA SER A 412 -24.84 -3.93 -10.18
C SER A 412 -25.62 -4.79 -11.15
N VAL A 413 -26.86 -5.14 -10.83
CA VAL A 413 -27.76 -5.91 -11.72
C VAL A 413 -28.12 -5.08 -12.96
N LEU A 414 -28.49 -3.79 -12.78
CA LEU A 414 -28.79 -2.88 -13.90
C LEU A 414 -27.56 -2.71 -14.80
N GLY A 415 -26.36 -2.52 -14.23
CA GLY A 415 -25.13 -2.44 -14.99
C GLY A 415 -24.82 -3.72 -15.78
N ALA A 416 -25.06 -4.90 -15.17
CA ALA A 416 -24.88 -6.18 -15.87
C ALA A 416 -25.87 -6.37 -17.03
N ALA A 417 -27.13 -6.00 -16.84
CA ALA A 417 -28.15 -6.06 -17.89
C ALA A 417 -27.80 -5.10 -19.05
N GLY A 418 -27.40 -3.87 -18.75
CA GLY A 418 -26.97 -2.90 -19.76
C GLY A 418 -25.73 -3.35 -20.55
N LEU A 419 -24.74 -3.94 -19.88
CA LEU A 419 -23.54 -4.49 -20.54
C LEU A 419 -23.84 -5.74 -21.37
N LEU A 420 -24.83 -6.55 -20.99
CA LEU A 420 -25.31 -7.65 -21.81
C LEU A 420 -25.92 -7.12 -23.12
N VAL A 421 -26.80 -6.11 -23.03
CA VAL A 421 -27.38 -5.45 -24.19
C VAL A 421 -26.27 -4.86 -25.06
N ALA A 422 -25.29 -4.16 -24.47
CA ALA A 422 -24.14 -3.63 -25.19
C ALA A 422 -23.35 -4.73 -25.92
N SER A 423 -23.08 -5.87 -25.26
CA SER A 423 -22.38 -7.02 -25.86
C SER A 423 -23.11 -7.59 -27.06
N VAL A 424 -24.44 -7.73 -26.97
CA VAL A 424 -25.29 -8.20 -28.10
C VAL A 424 -25.23 -7.18 -29.21
N LEU A 425 -25.41 -5.87 -28.93
CA LEU A 425 -25.40 -4.83 -29.95
C LEU A 425 -24.07 -4.73 -30.70
N VAL A 426 -22.94 -4.78 -29.96
CA VAL A 426 -21.60 -4.74 -30.56
C VAL A 426 -21.34 -5.98 -31.41
N SER A 427 -21.77 -7.16 -30.96
CA SER A 427 -21.59 -8.41 -31.74
C SER A 427 -22.43 -8.41 -33.00
N SER A 428 -23.72 -8.03 -32.92
CA SER A 428 -24.65 -8.01 -34.05
C SER A 428 -24.34 -6.91 -35.10
N ASN A 429 -23.71 -5.81 -34.65
CA ASN A 429 -23.33 -4.70 -35.52
C ASN A 429 -21.81 -4.65 -35.80
N PHE A 430 -21.11 -5.78 -35.63
CA PHE A 430 -19.65 -5.81 -35.72
C PHE A 430 -19.11 -5.37 -37.08
N LYS A 431 -19.71 -5.77 -38.17
CA LYS A 431 -19.35 -5.35 -39.54
C LYS A 431 -19.39 -3.84 -39.69
N MET A 432 -20.38 -3.20 -39.08
CA MET A 432 -20.51 -1.75 -39.10
C MET A 432 -19.49 -1.06 -38.19
N LEU A 433 -19.20 -1.61 -37.00
CA LEU A 433 -18.13 -1.13 -36.11
C LEU A 433 -16.77 -1.21 -36.79
N ALA A 434 -16.51 -2.33 -37.46
CA ALA A 434 -15.28 -2.56 -38.21
C ALA A 434 -15.18 -1.66 -39.47
N SER A 435 -16.26 -0.99 -39.88
CA SER A 435 -16.33 -0.12 -41.08
C SER A 435 -15.68 -0.73 -42.31
N SER A 436 -15.72 -2.05 -42.46
CA SER A 436 -14.97 -2.81 -43.46
C SER A 436 -15.89 -3.69 -44.30
N ASP A 437 -15.67 -3.62 -45.60
CA ASP A 437 -16.35 -4.49 -46.58
C ASP A 437 -15.55 -5.77 -46.92
N LEU A 438 -14.45 -6.01 -46.20
CA LEU A 438 -13.65 -7.23 -46.35
C LEU A 438 -14.49 -8.46 -46.05
N PRO A 439 -14.46 -9.50 -46.92
CA PRO A 439 -15.21 -10.73 -46.69
C PRO A 439 -14.72 -11.44 -45.45
N GLY A 440 -15.65 -11.94 -44.63
CA GLY A 440 -15.33 -12.70 -43.40
C GLY A 440 -15.21 -11.87 -42.13
N VAL A 441 -15.27 -10.54 -42.19
CA VAL A 441 -15.21 -9.66 -41.00
C VAL A 441 -16.37 -9.94 -40.04
N GLU A 442 -17.53 -10.34 -40.54
CA GLU A 442 -18.69 -10.74 -39.72
C GLU A 442 -18.46 -11.98 -38.86
N TRP A 443 -17.45 -12.80 -39.16
CA TRP A 443 -17.08 -13.99 -38.37
C TRP A 443 -16.05 -13.71 -37.26
N LEU A 444 -15.42 -12.54 -37.27
CA LEU A 444 -14.41 -12.19 -36.27
C LEU A 444 -14.94 -12.23 -34.82
N PRO A 445 -16.21 -11.92 -34.49
CA PRO A 445 -16.73 -12.11 -33.12
C PRO A 445 -16.55 -13.53 -32.58
N LEU A 446 -16.54 -14.56 -33.47
CA LEU A 446 -16.33 -15.95 -33.08
C LEU A 446 -14.93 -16.22 -32.47
N VAL A 447 -13.96 -15.36 -32.75
CA VAL A 447 -12.62 -15.43 -32.11
C VAL A 447 -12.75 -15.45 -30.59
N PHE A 448 -13.66 -14.65 -30.04
CA PHE A 448 -13.88 -14.63 -28.59
C PHE A 448 -14.60 -15.90 -28.10
N GLY A 449 -15.50 -16.45 -28.89
CA GLY A 449 -16.11 -17.76 -28.61
C GLY A 449 -15.06 -18.86 -28.53
N PHE A 450 -14.12 -18.91 -29.48
CA PHE A 450 -13.02 -19.86 -29.48
C PHE A 450 -12.02 -19.58 -28.35
N THR A 451 -11.75 -18.32 -28.05
CA THR A 451 -10.86 -17.91 -26.94
C THR A 451 -11.42 -18.36 -25.60
N VAL A 452 -12.70 -18.13 -25.36
CA VAL A 452 -13.37 -18.55 -24.11
C VAL A 452 -13.41 -20.08 -24.02
N ALA A 453 -13.82 -20.78 -25.11
CA ALA A 453 -13.87 -22.23 -25.13
C ALA A 453 -12.47 -22.86 -24.90
N GLY A 454 -11.44 -22.34 -25.57
CA GLY A 454 -10.06 -22.77 -25.39
C GLY A 454 -9.55 -22.53 -23.96
N GLY A 455 -9.89 -21.37 -23.38
CA GLY A 455 -9.58 -21.04 -21.98
C GLY A 455 -10.26 -21.97 -20.99
N VAL A 456 -11.53 -22.29 -21.20
CA VAL A 456 -12.31 -23.24 -20.40
C VAL A 456 -11.73 -24.66 -20.51
N ALA A 457 -11.41 -25.11 -21.75
CA ALA A 457 -10.78 -26.41 -21.98
C ALA A 457 -9.41 -26.52 -21.28
N PHE A 458 -8.58 -25.49 -21.41
CA PHE A 458 -7.27 -25.45 -20.75
C PHE A 458 -7.38 -25.42 -19.20
N ALA A 459 -8.32 -24.64 -18.67
CA ALA A 459 -8.58 -24.62 -17.23
C ALA A 459 -9.09 -25.96 -16.72
N THR A 460 -9.94 -26.64 -17.48
CA THR A 460 -10.42 -27.99 -17.14
C THR A 460 -9.28 -29.01 -17.20
N TRP A 461 -8.40 -28.91 -18.21
CA TRP A 461 -7.19 -29.72 -18.29
C TRP A 461 -6.26 -29.49 -17.09
N LEU A 462 -6.04 -28.21 -16.70
CA LEU A 462 -5.27 -27.86 -15.51
C LEU A 462 -5.88 -28.46 -14.23
N LYS A 463 -7.19 -28.38 -14.09
CA LYS A 463 -7.93 -28.95 -12.95
C LYS A 463 -7.70 -30.46 -12.82
N LEU A 464 -7.68 -31.16 -13.95
CA LEU A 464 -7.52 -32.63 -13.99
C LEU A 464 -6.05 -33.08 -13.87
N ARG A 465 -5.12 -32.41 -14.56
CA ARG A 465 -3.73 -32.82 -14.69
C ARG A 465 -2.77 -32.12 -13.73
N ARG A 466 -3.10 -30.90 -13.29
CA ARG A 466 -2.27 -30.09 -12.39
C ARG A 466 -3.12 -29.37 -11.32
N PRO A 467 -3.76 -30.15 -10.42
CA PRO A 467 -4.74 -29.59 -9.46
C PRO A 467 -4.13 -28.53 -8.52
N ARG A 468 -2.82 -28.65 -8.18
CA ARG A 468 -2.12 -27.64 -7.37
C ARG A 468 -1.99 -26.30 -8.10
N THR A 469 -1.65 -26.32 -9.39
CA THR A 469 -1.57 -25.10 -10.23
C THR A 469 -2.96 -24.50 -10.41
N PHE A 470 -3.98 -25.32 -10.68
CA PHE A 470 -5.37 -24.84 -10.76
C PHE A 470 -5.88 -24.29 -9.43
N GLY A 471 -5.52 -24.91 -8.30
CA GLY A 471 -5.86 -24.43 -6.96
C GLY A 471 -5.29 -23.03 -6.66
N ALA A 472 -4.11 -22.70 -7.19
CA ALA A 472 -3.45 -21.42 -7.00
C ALA A 472 -3.96 -20.29 -7.92
N LEU A 473 -4.79 -20.59 -8.94
CA LEU A 473 -5.31 -19.59 -9.86
C LEU A 473 -6.20 -18.56 -9.16
N ALA A 474 -6.04 -17.27 -9.48
CA ALA A 474 -6.74 -16.13 -8.90
C ALA A 474 -6.59 -15.98 -7.36
N GLU A 475 -5.61 -16.67 -6.77
CA GLU A 475 -5.26 -16.57 -5.36
C GLU A 475 -4.10 -15.62 -5.10
N SER A 476 -3.41 -15.16 -6.14
CA SER A 476 -2.38 -14.11 -6.07
C SER A 476 -2.99 -12.71 -5.84
N ASP A 477 -4.00 -12.62 -4.99
CA ASP A 477 -4.46 -11.37 -4.40
C ASP A 477 -3.35 -10.88 -3.44
N LEU A 478 -2.93 -9.63 -3.52
CA LEU A 478 -2.00 -9.01 -2.54
C LEU A 478 -2.53 -9.08 -1.11
N ARG A 479 -3.85 -9.25 -0.95
CA ARG A 479 -4.47 -9.64 0.31
C ARG A 479 -4.48 -11.16 0.51
N ALA A 480 -4.38 -11.97 -0.54
CA ALA A 480 -4.39 -13.42 -0.46
C ALA A 480 -3.00 -14.02 -0.14
N ASP A 481 -1.90 -13.35 -0.47
CA ASP A 481 -0.59 -13.66 0.13
C ASP A 481 -0.55 -13.21 1.60
N SER A 482 -1.32 -12.20 1.97
CA SER A 482 -1.59 -11.80 3.34
C SER A 482 -2.78 -12.55 3.98
N SER A 483 -3.58 -13.33 3.25
CA SER A 483 -4.76 -14.05 3.72
C SER A 483 -4.62 -15.56 3.64
N ARG A 484 -3.38 -16.10 3.75
CA ARG A 484 -3.28 -17.49 4.19
C ARG A 484 -4.04 -17.56 5.51
N PRO A 485 -5.12 -18.36 5.64
CA PRO A 485 -5.74 -18.52 6.94
C PRO A 485 -4.65 -18.98 7.90
N VAL A 486 -4.60 -18.38 9.06
CA VAL A 486 -3.74 -18.87 10.13
C VAL A 486 -4.08 -20.34 10.27
N PRO A 487 -3.09 -21.26 10.10
CA PRO A 487 -3.39 -22.68 10.13
C PRO A 487 -3.96 -23.01 11.53
N LYS A 488 -5.12 -23.66 11.57
CA LYS A 488 -5.73 -24.14 12.79
C LYS A 488 -5.55 -25.64 12.88
N ILE A 489 -5.17 -26.11 14.05
CA ILE A 489 -5.06 -27.50 14.42
C ILE A 489 -5.69 -27.71 15.80
N ASP A 490 -5.95 -28.92 16.20
CA ASP A 490 -6.27 -29.25 17.57
C ASP A 490 -4.98 -29.23 18.38
N TYR A 491 -4.92 -28.34 19.38
CA TYR A 491 -3.76 -28.17 20.25
C TYR A 491 -3.92 -29.04 21.50
N ASP A 492 -2.92 -29.85 21.77
CA ASP A 492 -2.79 -30.59 23.00
C ASP A 492 -2.17 -29.72 24.10
N GLY A 493 -3.02 -29.24 25.03
CA GLY A 493 -2.62 -28.41 26.15
C GLY A 493 -2.61 -26.89 25.83
N ARG A 494 -2.32 -26.11 26.85
CA ARG A 494 -2.39 -24.64 26.84
C ARG A 494 -0.99 -24.03 26.92
N TYR A 495 -0.89 -22.78 26.49
CA TYR A 495 0.31 -21.95 26.65
C TYR A 495 0.10 -20.92 27.76
N CYS A 496 1.17 -20.51 28.43
CA CYS A 496 1.17 -19.44 29.43
C CYS A 496 1.70 -18.15 28.84
N ILE A 497 0.96 -17.04 28.92
CA ILE A 497 1.42 -15.68 28.57
C ILE A 497 1.59 -14.90 29.85
N VAL A 498 2.79 -14.33 30.09
CA VAL A 498 3.08 -13.56 31.31
C VAL A 498 3.17 -12.09 30.97
N GLY A 499 2.19 -11.31 31.46
CA GLY A 499 2.04 -9.87 31.26
C GLY A 499 0.89 -9.50 30.30
N ALA A 500 0.19 -8.40 30.59
CA ALA A 500 -0.87 -7.82 29.74
C ALA A 500 -0.56 -6.37 29.33
N GLY A 501 0.73 -6.05 29.16
CA GLY A 501 1.18 -4.89 28.42
C GLY A 501 1.06 -5.11 26.91
N PRO A 502 1.48 -4.15 26.05
CA PRO A 502 1.37 -4.24 24.59
C PRO A 502 1.85 -5.58 24.01
N CYS A 503 3.05 -6.05 24.42
CA CYS A 503 3.64 -7.30 23.92
C CYS A 503 2.81 -8.54 24.27
N GLY A 504 2.29 -8.61 25.50
CA GLY A 504 1.45 -9.74 25.93
C GLY A 504 0.09 -9.75 25.24
N LEU A 505 -0.51 -8.59 25.01
CA LEU A 505 -1.76 -8.46 24.26
C LEU A 505 -1.60 -8.85 22.78
N LEU A 506 -0.48 -8.50 22.17
CA LEU A 506 -0.16 -8.90 20.80
C LEU A 506 0.04 -10.42 20.69
N ALA A 507 0.72 -11.05 21.66
CA ALA A 507 0.85 -12.50 21.75
C ALA A 507 -0.51 -13.18 21.93
N ALA A 508 -1.35 -12.66 22.84
CA ALA A 508 -2.71 -13.17 23.06
C ALA A 508 -3.58 -13.10 21.80
N ARG A 509 -3.53 -11.97 21.08
CA ARG A 509 -4.23 -11.84 19.81
C ARG A 509 -3.70 -12.85 18.76
N ALA A 510 -2.40 -13.00 18.63
CA ALA A 510 -1.81 -13.94 17.69
C ALA A 510 -2.25 -15.38 18.02
N PHE A 511 -2.27 -15.77 19.27
CA PHE A 511 -2.75 -17.07 19.73
C PHE A 511 -4.24 -17.26 19.47
N LYS A 512 -5.07 -16.27 19.82
CA LYS A 512 -6.53 -16.32 19.57
C LYS A 512 -6.83 -16.52 18.09
N LEU A 513 -6.14 -15.81 17.20
CA LEU A 513 -6.30 -15.95 15.75
C LEU A 513 -5.86 -17.31 15.23
N ALA A 514 -4.80 -17.88 15.80
CA ALA A 514 -4.30 -19.22 15.45
C ALA A 514 -5.12 -20.34 16.08
N GLY A 515 -6.01 -20.04 17.01
CA GLY A 515 -6.77 -21.03 17.77
C GLY A 515 -5.93 -21.75 18.84
N ILE A 516 -4.79 -21.16 19.24
CA ILE A 516 -3.89 -21.71 20.25
C ILE A 516 -4.50 -21.43 21.63
N PRO A 517 -4.80 -22.47 22.47
CA PRO A 517 -5.31 -22.27 23.81
C PRO A 517 -4.24 -21.64 24.71
N TYR A 518 -4.60 -20.64 25.50
CA TYR A 518 -3.68 -19.99 26.43
C TYR A 518 -4.38 -19.53 27.72
N ASP A 519 -3.59 -19.31 28.75
CA ASP A 519 -3.91 -18.53 29.94
C ASP A 519 -2.96 -17.34 30.00
N GLN A 520 -3.50 -16.13 30.22
CA GLN A 520 -2.69 -14.93 30.36
C GLN A 520 -2.78 -14.41 31.79
N PHE A 521 -1.61 -14.14 32.39
CA PHE A 521 -1.51 -13.65 33.77
C PHE A 521 -0.96 -12.23 33.79
N GLU A 522 -1.64 -11.34 34.52
CA GLU A 522 -1.22 -9.97 34.75
C GLU A 522 -1.23 -9.69 36.26
N ARG A 523 -0.09 -9.22 36.78
CA ARG A 523 0.03 -8.88 38.20
C ARG A 523 -0.72 -7.62 38.60
N HIS A 524 -0.96 -6.70 37.66
CA HIS A 524 -1.75 -5.49 37.86
C HIS A 524 -3.25 -5.76 37.68
N SER A 525 -4.09 -4.81 38.12
CA SER A 525 -5.55 -4.90 38.05
C SER A 525 -6.14 -4.62 36.66
N ASN A 526 -5.32 -4.15 35.70
CA ASN A 526 -5.77 -3.79 34.37
C ASN A 526 -4.68 -4.02 33.30
N VAL A 527 -5.06 -3.89 32.03
CA VAL A 527 -4.13 -3.90 30.91
C VAL A 527 -3.44 -2.55 30.76
N GLY A 528 -2.27 -2.55 30.09
CA GLY A 528 -1.54 -1.32 29.74
C GLY A 528 -0.04 -1.41 30.01
N GLY A 529 0.38 -2.27 30.93
CA GLY A 529 1.79 -2.41 31.31
C GLY A 529 2.37 -1.09 31.84
N ILE A 530 3.47 -0.63 31.27
CA ILE A 530 4.12 0.64 31.70
C ILE A 530 3.30 1.89 31.39
N TRP A 531 2.39 1.86 30.40
CA TRP A 531 1.58 3.03 30.00
C TRP A 531 0.51 3.38 31.03
N ASP A 532 0.18 2.46 31.93
CA ASP A 532 -0.64 2.76 33.09
C ASP A 532 0.26 3.32 34.19
N ILE A 533 0.16 4.64 34.42
CA ILE A 533 0.96 5.34 35.45
C ILE A 533 0.67 4.85 36.86
N ASP A 534 -0.55 4.33 37.08
CA ASP A 534 -1.00 3.79 38.36
C ASP A 534 -0.50 2.35 38.61
N ASN A 535 0.10 1.71 37.61
CA ASN A 535 0.71 0.39 37.78
C ASN A 535 1.98 0.49 38.65
N PRO A 536 2.03 -0.19 39.78
CA PRO A 536 3.21 -0.14 40.66
C PRO A 536 4.50 -0.48 39.92
N GLY A 537 5.49 0.42 39.99
CA GLY A 537 6.76 0.26 39.25
C GLY A 537 6.73 0.69 37.80
N SER A 538 5.59 1.22 37.29
CA SER A 538 5.57 1.85 35.97
C SER A 538 6.62 2.96 35.87
N SER A 539 7.28 3.05 34.72
CA SER A 539 8.27 4.11 34.43
C SER A 539 7.63 5.36 33.82
N MET A 540 6.29 5.46 33.77
CA MET A 540 5.59 6.61 33.18
C MET A 540 5.51 7.79 34.14
N TYR A 541 5.47 8.99 33.58
CA TYR A 541 5.34 10.27 34.23
C TYR A 541 4.40 11.19 33.44
N GLU A 542 3.86 12.24 34.09
CA GLU A 542 2.79 13.09 33.54
C GLU A 542 3.14 13.74 32.19
N SER A 543 4.39 14.14 32.00
CA SER A 543 4.86 14.78 30.77
C SER A 543 5.30 13.77 29.68
N ALA A 544 5.15 12.46 29.91
CA ALA A 544 5.59 11.43 28.97
C ALA A 544 4.72 11.39 27.71
N HIS A 545 5.37 11.47 26.57
CA HIS A 545 4.77 11.29 25.25
C HIS A 545 5.46 10.17 24.48
N PHE A 546 4.76 9.59 23.54
CA PHE A 546 5.37 8.60 22.66
C PHE A 546 6.55 9.22 21.89
N ILE A 547 7.63 8.48 21.72
CA ILE A 547 8.84 8.91 20.99
C ILE A 547 8.78 8.63 19.49
N SER A 548 7.78 7.88 19.03
CA SER A 548 7.45 7.64 17.64
C SER A 548 6.03 8.12 17.33
N SER A 549 5.75 8.45 16.06
CA SER A 549 4.46 9.02 15.71
C SER A 549 3.33 7.98 15.66
N LYS A 550 2.09 8.43 15.80
CA LYS A 550 0.88 7.62 15.65
C LYS A 550 0.81 6.91 14.29
N TYR A 551 1.45 7.46 13.25
CA TYR A 551 1.41 6.93 11.89
C TYR A 551 2.24 5.66 11.70
N THR A 552 3.34 5.54 12.44
CA THR A 552 4.27 4.40 12.35
C THR A 552 4.10 3.39 13.49
N SER A 553 3.37 3.77 14.55
CA SER A 553 3.30 3.04 15.82
C SER A 553 1.95 2.41 16.13
N SER A 554 1.00 2.44 15.21
CA SER A 554 -0.27 1.74 15.39
C SER A 554 -0.08 0.22 15.31
N PHE A 555 -0.87 -0.52 16.08
CA PHE A 555 -0.98 -1.97 15.94
C PHE A 555 -1.57 -2.34 14.59
N PHE A 556 -1.20 -3.48 14.03
CA PHE A 556 -1.83 -3.97 12.81
C PHE A 556 -3.33 -4.18 13.05
N GLY A 557 -4.14 -3.73 12.09
CA GLY A 557 -5.59 -3.85 12.13
C GLY A 557 -6.33 -2.79 12.96
N LEU A 558 -5.64 -2.03 13.83
CA LEU A 558 -6.24 -0.95 14.61
C LEU A 558 -5.38 0.31 14.53
N PRO A 559 -5.63 1.22 13.57
CA PRO A 559 -4.93 2.50 13.52
C PRO A 559 -5.30 3.37 14.73
N MET A 560 -4.34 4.17 15.24
CA MET A 560 -4.64 5.17 16.27
C MET A 560 -5.66 6.19 15.77
N PRO A 561 -6.51 6.74 16.64
CA PRO A 561 -7.53 7.75 16.29
C PRO A 561 -6.92 8.94 15.53
N LYS A 562 -7.69 9.47 14.58
CA LYS A 562 -7.22 10.60 13.74
C LYS A 562 -7.02 11.89 14.53
N ASP A 563 -7.83 12.09 15.54
CA ASP A 563 -7.82 13.22 16.46
C ASP A 563 -6.70 13.20 17.50
N TYR A 564 -5.99 12.07 17.64
CA TYR A 564 -4.78 12.05 18.48
C TYR A 564 -3.71 12.97 17.89
N PRO A 565 -2.88 13.62 18.75
CA PRO A 565 -1.70 14.35 18.29
C PRO A 565 -0.72 13.41 17.58
N ASP A 566 0.23 13.96 16.82
CA ASP A 566 1.25 13.17 16.13
C ASP A 566 2.04 12.26 17.08
N TYR A 567 2.30 12.74 18.28
CA TYR A 567 2.96 12.03 19.37
C TYR A 567 2.02 11.98 20.60
N PRO A 568 1.18 10.93 20.70
CA PRO A 568 0.22 10.81 21.79
C PRO A 568 0.88 10.74 23.17
N ASP A 569 0.22 11.28 24.18
CA ASP A 569 0.67 11.16 25.59
C ASP A 569 0.38 9.76 26.17
N HIS A 570 0.88 9.51 27.37
CA HIS A 570 0.75 8.22 28.03
C HIS A 570 -0.73 7.82 28.27
N ARG A 571 -1.64 8.78 28.48
CA ARG A 571 -3.08 8.53 28.75
C ARG A 571 -3.77 8.07 27.47
N GLN A 572 -3.48 8.77 26.35
CA GLN A 572 -4.01 8.40 25.05
C GLN A 572 -3.49 7.02 24.60
N LEU A 573 -2.22 6.71 24.90
CA LEU A 573 -1.67 5.38 24.61
C LEU A 573 -2.30 4.30 25.48
N LEU A 574 -2.52 4.56 26.77
CA LEU A 574 -3.23 3.63 27.64
C LEU A 574 -4.66 3.36 27.15
N GLN A 575 -5.38 4.41 26.76
CA GLN A 575 -6.72 4.29 26.18
C GLN A 575 -6.68 3.45 24.90
N TYR A 576 -5.76 3.73 23.99
CA TYR A 576 -5.59 2.97 22.75
C TYR A 576 -5.29 1.47 23.00
N ILE A 577 -4.47 1.15 24.01
CA ILE A 577 -4.19 -0.24 24.39
C ILE A 577 -5.45 -0.93 24.96
N ARG A 578 -6.25 -0.20 25.74
CA ARG A 578 -7.54 -0.70 26.25
C ARG A 578 -8.54 -0.94 25.12
N GLU A 579 -8.65 0.00 24.18
CA GLU A 579 -9.46 -0.16 22.97
C GLU A 579 -9.02 -1.36 22.13
N PHE A 580 -7.70 -1.57 21.98
CA PHE A 580 -7.16 -2.76 21.32
C PHE A 580 -7.59 -4.06 22.02
N THR A 581 -7.52 -4.08 23.33
CA THR A 581 -7.91 -5.25 24.14
C THR A 581 -9.37 -5.61 23.92
N ASP A 582 -10.25 -4.60 23.92
CA ASP A 582 -11.69 -4.76 23.76
C ASP A 582 -12.05 -5.10 22.29
N ALA A 583 -11.41 -4.44 21.31
CA ALA A 583 -11.65 -4.66 19.88
C ALA A 583 -11.34 -6.10 19.44
N PHE A 584 -10.40 -6.76 20.10
CA PHE A 584 -10.02 -8.15 19.81
C PHE A 584 -10.55 -9.15 20.84
N ASP A 585 -11.45 -8.73 21.77
CA ASP A 585 -12.04 -9.56 22.82
C ASP A 585 -10.99 -10.34 23.61
N LEU A 586 -9.92 -9.66 24.08
CA LEU A 586 -8.81 -10.32 24.78
C LEU A 586 -9.01 -10.34 26.30
N ARG A 587 -9.85 -9.45 26.84
CA ARG A 587 -9.99 -9.22 28.29
C ARG A 587 -10.38 -10.47 29.06
N ASP A 588 -11.30 -11.26 28.55
CA ASP A 588 -11.82 -12.47 29.22
C ASP A 588 -10.75 -13.58 29.36
N GLY A 589 -9.69 -13.53 28.53
CA GLY A 589 -8.55 -14.45 28.60
C GLY A 589 -7.49 -14.07 29.62
N ILE A 590 -7.64 -12.91 30.32
CA ILE A 590 -6.61 -12.37 31.22
C ILE A 590 -7.06 -12.57 32.67
N ARG A 591 -6.17 -13.15 33.49
CA ARG A 591 -6.30 -13.19 34.93
C ARG A 591 -5.50 -12.07 35.57
N PHE A 592 -6.23 -11.03 35.98
CA PHE A 592 -5.65 -9.87 36.67
C PHE A 592 -5.29 -10.18 38.11
N ASN A 593 -4.47 -9.32 38.73
CA ASN A 593 -3.96 -9.45 40.11
C ASN A 593 -3.34 -10.82 40.35
N THR A 594 -2.71 -11.39 39.33
CA THR A 594 -2.16 -12.74 39.32
C THR A 594 -0.74 -12.73 38.76
N GLY A 595 0.24 -12.70 39.63
CA GLY A 595 1.66 -12.78 39.23
C GLY A 595 2.10 -14.22 39.05
N VAL A 596 3.07 -14.45 38.14
CA VAL A 596 3.81 -15.71 38.01
C VAL A 596 5.05 -15.63 38.88
N LYS A 597 5.19 -16.56 39.82
CA LYS A 597 6.32 -16.67 40.76
C LYS A 597 7.47 -17.47 40.18
N LEU A 598 7.18 -18.58 39.51
CA LEU A 598 8.20 -19.49 39.01
C LEU A 598 7.68 -20.24 37.75
N ALA A 599 8.55 -20.41 36.77
CA ALA A 599 8.31 -21.27 35.60
C ALA A 599 9.54 -22.16 35.35
N GLU A 600 9.36 -23.47 35.43
CA GLU A 600 10.39 -24.49 35.37
C GLU A 600 10.17 -25.40 34.17
N PRO A 601 11.23 -25.72 33.40
CA PRO A 601 11.11 -26.68 32.30
C PRO A 601 10.94 -28.10 32.85
N LEU A 602 10.12 -28.91 32.16
CA LEU A 602 9.91 -30.34 32.45
C LEU A 602 10.51 -31.20 31.34
N GLY A 603 11.17 -32.24 31.71
CA GLY A 603 11.86 -33.11 30.78
C GLY A 603 13.14 -32.49 30.18
N GLU A 604 13.79 -33.23 29.29
CA GLU A 604 14.97 -32.74 28.59
C GLU A 604 14.60 -31.59 27.62
N ASN A 605 15.28 -30.44 27.72
CA ASN A 605 14.99 -29.28 26.90
C ASN A 605 13.52 -28.84 26.90
N ALA A 606 12.81 -29.03 28.01
CA ALA A 606 11.38 -28.75 28.18
C ALA A 606 10.46 -29.58 27.24
N SER A 607 10.84 -30.81 26.94
CA SER A 607 10.06 -31.73 26.08
C SER A 607 8.66 -32.01 26.64
N ASP A 608 8.53 -32.05 27.99
CA ASP A 608 7.27 -32.35 28.68
C ASP A 608 6.49 -31.06 29.06
N GLY A 609 6.97 -29.89 28.59
CA GLY A 609 6.38 -28.59 28.82
C GLY A 609 6.98 -27.82 30.00
N TRP A 610 6.16 -26.98 30.63
CA TRP A 610 6.57 -26.02 31.67
C TRP A 610 5.64 -26.11 32.88
N ARG A 611 6.22 -26.26 34.07
CA ARG A 611 5.51 -26.10 35.32
C ARG A 611 5.50 -24.61 35.72
N VAL A 612 4.33 -23.99 35.75
CA VAL A 612 4.18 -22.59 36.13
C VAL A 612 3.47 -22.50 37.49
N THR A 613 4.14 -21.87 38.44
CA THR A 613 3.61 -21.58 39.79
C THR A 613 3.30 -20.09 39.91
N ARG A 614 2.08 -19.75 40.28
CA ARG A 614 1.63 -18.37 40.50
C ARG A 614 1.98 -17.92 41.92
N GLU A 615 1.89 -16.61 42.15
CA GLU A 615 2.15 -16.00 43.48
C GLU A 615 1.16 -16.48 44.55
N ASP A 616 -0.07 -16.87 44.19
CA ASP A 616 -1.07 -17.49 45.04
C ASP A 616 -0.80 -18.97 45.36
N GLY A 617 0.30 -19.53 44.86
CA GLY A 617 0.71 -20.91 45.09
C GLY A 617 0.08 -21.96 44.15
N VAL A 618 -0.85 -21.57 43.29
CA VAL A 618 -1.46 -22.49 42.30
C VAL A 618 -0.44 -22.84 41.21
N THR A 619 -0.32 -24.13 40.93
CA THR A 619 0.62 -24.65 39.91
C THR A 619 -0.15 -25.34 38.79
N ALA A 620 0.29 -25.12 37.55
CA ALA A 620 -0.23 -25.79 36.35
C ALA A 620 0.88 -26.10 35.35
N ILE A 621 0.62 -27.07 34.46
CA ILE A 621 1.54 -27.44 33.39
C ILE A 621 1.07 -26.80 32.07
N TYR A 622 2.02 -26.21 31.33
CA TYR A 622 1.79 -25.56 30.06
C TYR A 622 2.73 -26.11 28.97
N LYS A 623 2.32 -26.10 27.70
CA LYS A 623 3.16 -26.49 26.57
C LYS A 623 4.30 -25.49 26.29
N GLY A 624 4.13 -24.27 26.72
CA GLY A 624 5.15 -23.23 26.60
C GLY A 624 4.82 -21.97 27.37
N VAL A 625 5.84 -21.11 27.51
CA VAL A 625 5.78 -19.82 28.23
C VAL A 625 6.20 -18.70 27.30
N VAL A 626 5.32 -17.69 27.18
CA VAL A 626 5.59 -16.45 26.47
C VAL A 626 5.89 -15.36 27.51
N CYS A 627 7.14 -14.95 27.60
CA CYS A 627 7.58 -13.89 28.48
C CYS A 627 7.32 -12.52 27.84
N ALA A 628 6.32 -11.79 28.35
CA ALA A 628 5.98 -10.44 27.91
C ALA A 628 5.95 -9.47 29.10
N ASN A 629 6.86 -9.69 30.06
CA ASN A 629 6.93 -8.96 31.33
C ASN A 629 7.48 -7.54 31.20
N GLY A 630 7.92 -7.10 30.02
CA GLY A 630 8.49 -5.78 29.77
C GLY A 630 9.93 -5.65 30.24
N VAL A 631 10.57 -4.51 29.93
CA VAL A 631 12.02 -4.29 30.09
C VAL A 631 12.38 -3.10 31.00
N THR A 632 11.38 -2.34 31.49
CA THR A 632 11.62 -1.11 32.27
C THR A 632 11.12 -1.22 33.70
N TRP A 633 11.28 -2.39 34.32
CA TRP A 633 10.85 -2.67 35.72
C TRP A 633 12.01 -2.76 36.71
N HIS A 634 13.22 -3.02 36.27
CA HIS A 634 14.39 -3.20 37.11
C HIS A 634 15.37 -2.06 36.88
N PRO A 635 15.37 -1.01 37.72
CA PRO A 635 16.23 0.17 37.54
C PRO A 635 17.71 -0.19 37.67
N ASN A 636 18.53 0.36 36.79
CA ASN A 636 19.97 0.25 36.86
C ASN A 636 20.53 1.42 37.71
N MET A 637 20.91 1.14 38.95
CA MET A 637 21.47 2.10 39.85
C MET A 637 22.99 2.00 39.85
N PRO A 638 23.71 2.99 39.29
CA PRO A 638 25.17 2.99 39.31
C PRO A 638 25.71 3.32 40.72
N THR A 639 26.86 2.80 41.00
CA THR A 639 27.61 3.15 42.23
C THR A 639 28.61 4.24 41.92
N TYR A 640 28.68 5.21 42.84
CA TYR A 640 29.67 6.29 42.78
C TYR A 640 30.40 6.43 44.15
N PRO A 641 31.68 6.80 44.16
CA PRO A 641 32.37 7.08 45.41
C PRO A 641 31.65 8.19 46.19
N GLY A 642 31.40 7.96 47.48
CA GLY A 642 30.76 8.91 48.39
C GLY A 642 29.24 9.07 48.22
N LEU A 643 28.58 8.21 47.43
CA LEU A 643 27.14 8.29 47.25
C LEU A 643 26.38 8.06 48.57
N GLU A 644 26.90 7.24 49.44
CA GLU A 644 26.39 6.95 50.78
C GLU A 644 26.50 8.12 51.75
N GLU A 645 27.40 9.08 51.50
CA GLU A 645 27.58 10.29 52.33
C GLU A 645 26.61 11.42 51.94
N PHE A 646 26.00 11.33 50.75
CA PHE A 646 25.13 12.36 50.23
C PHE A 646 23.83 12.48 51.01
N LYS A 647 23.57 13.69 51.55
CA LYS A 647 22.41 13.97 52.43
C LYS A 647 21.13 14.34 51.68
N GLY A 648 21.19 14.61 50.37
CA GLY A 648 20.05 14.90 49.56
C GLY A 648 19.27 13.63 49.14
N GLU A 649 18.18 13.81 48.42
CA GLU A 649 17.40 12.71 47.92
C GLU A 649 18.09 12.05 46.71
N VAL A 650 18.15 10.73 46.69
CA VAL A 650 18.62 9.94 45.55
C VAL A 650 17.47 9.04 45.06
N ARG A 651 17.11 9.18 43.79
CA ARG A 651 16.03 8.38 43.18
C ARG A 651 16.42 7.92 41.77
N HIS A 652 15.86 6.82 41.34
CA HIS A 652 15.82 6.48 39.91
C HIS A 652 14.64 7.13 39.23
N THR A 653 14.71 7.41 37.91
CA THR A 653 13.59 8.00 37.14
C THR A 653 12.35 7.15 37.12
N VAL A 654 12.40 5.85 37.45
CA VAL A 654 11.22 5.00 37.65
C VAL A 654 10.30 5.50 38.80
N GLU A 655 10.82 6.27 39.72
CA GLU A 655 10.09 6.88 40.86
C GLU A 655 9.58 8.30 40.53
N TYR A 656 9.98 8.86 39.39
CA TYR A 656 9.54 10.19 38.98
C TYR A 656 8.13 10.12 38.42
N ARG A 657 7.24 11.01 38.86
CA ARG A 657 5.84 11.06 38.42
C ARG A 657 5.44 12.39 37.79
N SER A 658 5.85 13.52 38.41
CA SER A 658 5.41 14.82 37.94
C SER A 658 6.42 15.93 38.21
N PRO A 659 6.38 17.02 37.43
CA PRO A 659 7.21 18.22 37.62
C PRO A 659 7.06 18.86 39.02
N ALA A 660 5.89 18.69 39.65
CA ALA A 660 5.65 19.24 41.01
C ALA A 660 6.61 18.70 42.05
N SER A 661 7.15 17.49 41.90
CA SER A 661 8.14 16.89 42.81
C SER A 661 9.50 17.55 42.74
N LEU A 662 9.79 18.39 41.76
CA LEU A 662 11.05 19.09 41.51
C LEU A 662 11.03 20.53 42.05
N ALA A 663 9.85 21.06 42.38
CA ALA A 663 9.68 22.47 42.76
C ALA A 663 10.56 22.87 43.96
N GLY A 664 11.27 23.99 43.83
CA GLY A 664 12.13 24.56 44.86
C GLY A 664 13.43 23.81 45.11
N LYS A 665 13.72 22.70 44.45
CA LYS A 665 14.91 21.87 44.62
C LYS A 665 16.01 22.20 43.62
N ARG A 666 17.28 22.06 44.01
CA ARG A 666 18.42 21.99 43.10
C ARG A 666 18.53 20.55 42.61
N VAL A 667 18.30 20.32 41.31
CA VAL A 667 18.10 18.97 40.73
C VAL A 667 19.26 18.61 39.82
N LEU A 668 19.83 17.43 40.01
CA LEU A 668 20.78 16.82 39.10
C LEU A 668 20.12 15.61 38.42
N ILE A 669 20.08 15.61 37.08
CA ILE A 669 19.69 14.46 36.28
C ILE A 669 20.95 13.78 35.75
N VAL A 670 21.12 12.49 36.00
CA VAL A 670 22.26 11.68 35.55
C VAL A 670 21.87 10.78 34.38
N GLY A 671 22.38 11.11 33.20
CA GLY A 671 22.12 10.38 31.98
C GLY A 671 21.18 11.11 31.01
N ALA A 672 21.43 10.97 29.72
CA ALA A 672 20.74 11.66 28.63
C ALA A 672 20.01 10.68 27.68
N GLY A 673 19.34 9.67 28.19
CA GLY A 673 18.33 8.93 27.45
C GLY A 673 17.05 9.76 27.24
N ASN A 674 16.05 9.26 26.49
CA ASN A 674 14.81 10.01 26.27
C ASN A 674 14.16 10.47 27.58
N SER A 675 14.02 9.59 28.59
CA SER A 675 13.48 9.98 29.91
C SER A 675 14.33 11.02 30.63
N GLY A 676 15.68 10.88 30.62
CA GLY A 676 16.56 11.85 31.26
C GLY A 676 16.43 13.24 30.65
N VAL A 677 16.34 13.33 29.34
CA VAL A 677 16.17 14.60 28.62
C VAL A 677 14.79 15.21 28.85
N ASP A 678 13.72 14.42 28.84
CA ASP A 678 12.36 14.91 29.12
C ASP A 678 12.27 15.45 30.57
N ILE A 679 12.80 14.71 31.55
CA ILE A 679 12.80 15.13 32.94
C ILE A 679 13.74 16.34 33.17
N ALA A 680 14.84 16.46 32.42
CA ALA A 680 15.68 17.67 32.46
C ALA A 680 14.93 18.90 31.95
N CYS A 681 14.07 18.75 30.93
CA CYS A 681 13.17 19.84 30.50
C CYS A 681 12.11 20.18 31.57
N ASP A 682 11.59 19.20 32.29
CA ASP A 682 10.67 19.41 33.41
C ASP A 682 11.37 20.13 34.56
N ALA A 683 12.62 19.73 34.88
CA ALA A 683 13.42 20.38 35.88
C ALA A 683 13.80 21.84 35.54
N ALA A 684 14.12 22.12 34.28
CA ALA A 684 14.38 23.48 33.80
C ALA A 684 13.22 24.43 34.05
N ARG A 685 11.98 23.91 33.98
CA ARG A 685 10.75 24.70 34.19
C ARG A 685 10.31 24.83 35.63
N SER A 686 10.63 23.85 36.46
CA SER A 686 9.99 23.69 37.79
C SER A 686 10.95 23.70 38.97
N ALA A 687 12.21 23.36 38.77
CA ALA A 687 13.21 23.29 39.81
C ALA A 687 13.79 24.69 40.12
N LYS A 688 14.43 24.85 41.31
CA LYS A 688 15.21 26.04 41.68
C LYS A 688 16.43 26.18 40.78
N SER A 689 17.07 25.08 40.45
CA SER A 689 18.12 24.96 39.42
C SER A 689 18.18 23.55 38.88
N ALA A 690 18.54 23.42 37.63
CA ALA A 690 18.58 22.13 36.93
C ALA A 690 19.93 21.90 36.24
N VAL A 691 20.50 20.72 36.44
CA VAL A 691 21.75 20.26 35.82
C VAL A 691 21.53 18.87 35.23
N ILE A 692 22.02 18.65 34.00
CA ILE A 692 22.11 17.31 33.40
C ILE A 692 23.57 16.90 33.26
N SER A 693 23.91 15.69 33.75
CA SER A 693 25.23 15.10 33.65
C SER A 693 25.29 14.05 32.56
N LEU A 694 26.24 14.23 31.62
CA LEU A 694 26.44 13.34 30.48
C LEU A 694 27.90 12.86 30.43
N ARG A 695 28.12 11.56 30.28
CA ARG A 695 29.47 10.99 30.10
C ARG A 695 29.96 10.98 28.63
N ARG A 696 29.07 11.22 27.64
CA ARG A 696 29.41 11.22 26.22
C ARG A 696 28.45 12.13 25.45
N GLY A 697 28.77 12.42 24.18
CA GLY A 697 27.90 13.15 23.28
C GLY A 697 26.82 12.26 22.66
N TYR A 698 25.68 12.88 22.33
CA TYR A 698 24.51 12.22 21.73
C TYR A 698 23.96 13.03 20.56
N HIS A 699 23.22 12.35 19.68
CA HIS A 699 22.43 13.02 18.66
C HIS A 699 21.01 13.28 19.16
N PHE A 700 20.62 14.57 19.17
CA PHE A 700 19.27 14.99 19.49
C PHE A 700 18.47 15.10 18.18
N VAL A 701 17.33 14.43 18.12
CA VAL A 701 16.51 14.34 16.91
C VAL A 701 15.22 15.12 17.14
N PRO A 702 14.88 16.09 16.28
CA PRO A 702 13.60 16.79 16.39
C PRO A 702 12.43 15.84 16.11
N LYS A 703 11.32 16.01 16.83
CA LYS A 703 10.11 15.23 16.61
C LYS A 703 9.51 15.46 15.22
N HIS A 704 9.68 16.66 14.64
CA HIS A 704 9.25 16.99 13.30
C HIS A 704 10.42 17.47 12.44
N MET A 705 10.50 17.01 11.22
CA MET A 705 11.42 17.49 10.18
C MET A 705 10.59 17.88 8.94
N PHE A 706 10.85 19.08 8.41
CA PHE A 706 10.13 19.61 7.24
C PHE A 706 8.60 19.58 7.39
N GLY A 707 8.08 19.83 8.61
CA GLY A 707 6.65 19.91 8.89
C GLY A 707 5.94 18.56 9.06
N VAL A 708 6.67 17.45 9.06
CA VAL A 708 6.11 16.09 9.27
C VAL A 708 6.86 15.36 10.39
N PRO A 709 6.24 14.36 11.05
CA PRO A 709 6.94 13.55 12.02
C PRO A 709 8.22 12.91 11.45
N THR A 710 9.30 12.94 12.23
CA THR A 710 10.63 12.52 11.75
C THR A 710 10.68 11.05 11.32
N ASP A 711 9.98 10.16 12.01
CA ASP A 711 9.88 8.75 11.65
C ASP A 711 9.11 8.53 10.33
N VAL A 712 8.10 9.35 10.06
CA VAL A 712 7.39 9.36 8.76
C VAL A 712 8.31 9.89 7.67
N PHE A 713 9.06 10.96 7.94
CA PHE A 713 10.05 11.50 7.02
C PHE A 713 11.14 10.47 6.68
N LEU A 714 11.75 9.85 7.69
CA LEU A 714 12.79 8.83 7.52
C LEU A 714 12.30 7.55 6.84
N SER A 715 10.99 7.26 6.89
CA SER A 715 10.40 6.13 6.16
C SER A 715 10.33 6.33 4.65
N GLY A 716 10.70 7.51 4.13
CA GLY A 716 10.65 7.85 2.71
C GLY A 716 9.23 8.06 2.15
N GLN A 717 8.22 8.19 3.03
CA GLN A 717 6.81 8.37 2.63
C GLN A 717 6.47 9.84 2.28
N VAL A 718 7.41 10.75 2.46
CA VAL A 718 7.19 12.19 2.26
C VAL A 718 7.99 12.69 1.06
N THR A 719 7.33 13.41 0.17
CA THR A 719 7.98 14.14 -0.91
C THR A 719 8.32 15.55 -0.40
N LEU A 720 9.58 15.89 -0.37
CA LEU A 720 10.04 17.23 -0.01
C LEU A 720 9.60 18.28 -1.04
N PRO A 721 9.42 19.53 -0.62
CA PRO A 721 9.20 20.65 -1.54
C PRO A 721 10.32 20.74 -2.58
N LYS A 722 9.99 21.21 -3.78
CA LYS A 722 10.99 21.44 -4.84
C LYS A 722 12.06 22.42 -4.34
N GLY A 723 13.34 22.07 -4.54
CA GLY A 723 14.48 22.91 -4.17
C GLY A 723 15.04 22.64 -2.77
N VAL A 724 14.41 21.79 -1.95
CA VAL A 724 14.99 21.36 -0.67
C VAL A 724 15.94 20.20 -0.92
N ALA A 725 17.24 20.43 -0.84
CA ALA A 725 18.26 19.39 -0.84
C ALA A 725 18.50 18.91 0.59
N VAL A 726 18.38 17.61 0.81
CA VAL A 726 18.68 16.98 2.10
C VAL A 726 19.90 16.10 1.91
N PRO A 727 20.91 16.21 2.80
CA PRO A 727 22.05 15.31 2.77
C PRO A 727 21.60 13.84 2.91
N ASP A 728 22.20 12.95 2.11
CA ASP A 728 21.94 11.50 2.20
C ASP A 728 22.47 10.89 3.51
N ASP A 729 23.51 11.50 4.10
CA ASP A 729 24.07 11.09 5.39
C ASP A 729 23.20 11.63 6.54
N PRO A 730 22.60 10.74 7.36
CA PRO A 730 21.77 11.16 8.50
C PRO A 730 22.47 12.07 9.51
N SER A 731 23.79 11.91 9.73
CA SER A 731 24.56 12.76 10.64
C SER A 731 24.69 14.18 10.10
N LYS A 732 24.96 14.34 8.80
CA LYS A 732 25.02 15.66 8.14
C LYS A 732 23.64 16.32 8.09
N MET A 733 22.61 15.53 7.87
CA MET A 733 21.23 16.02 7.89
C MET A 733 20.84 16.54 9.26
N LEU A 734 21.14 15.80 10.35
CA LEU A 734 20.88 16.27 11.71
C LEU A 734 21.70 17.51 12.05
N ALA A 735 22.98 17.54 11.69
CA ALA A 735 23.82 18.72 11.91
C ALA A 735 23.30 19.97 11.19
N ALA A 736 22.73 19.81 10.00
CA ALA A 736 22.10 20.91 9.27
C ALA A 736 20.82 21.44 9.95
N VAL A 737 20.06 20.57 10.65
CA VAL A 737 18.80 20.95 11.30
C VAL A 737 19.01 21.43 12.74
N VAL A 738 19.89 20.77 13.51
CA VAL A 738 20.07 20.99 14.95
C VAL A 738 21.27 21.91 15.25
N GLY A 739 22.24 21.98 14.33
CA GLY A 739 23.45 22.74 14.48
C GLY A 739 24.51 22.07 15.34
N ASP A 740 25.52 22.86 15.77
CA ASP A 740 26.63 22.42 16.64
C ASP A 740 26.19 22.39 18.11
N LEU A 741 26.11 21.18 18.64
CA LEU A 741 25.68 20.92 20.03
C LEU A 741 26.67 21.43 21.08
N THR A 742 27.96 21.60 20.73
CA THR A 742 28.99 22.11 21.67
C THR A 742 28.73 23.55 22.11
N ARG A 743 27.98 24.32 21.30
CA ARG A 743 27.55 25.68 21.66
C ARG A 743 26.65 25.73 22.90
N TYR A 744 26.02 24.64 23.25
CA TYR A 744 25.15 24.49 24.40
C TYR A 744 25.85 23.83 25.60
N GLY A 745 27.19 23.68 25.54
CA GLY A 745 27.97 23.01 26.58
C GLY A 745 27.80 21.48 26.57
N LEU A 746 27.19 20.90 25.52
CA LEU A 746 27.06 19.45 25.34
C LEU A 746 28.32 18.88 24.68
N PRO A 747 28.75 17.65 25.05
CA PRO A 747 29.84 16.98 24.34
C PRO A 747 29.44 16.72 22.85
N ALA A 748 30.43 16.82 21.95
CA ALA A 748 30.21 16.42 20.56
C ALA A 748 29.87 14.91 20.47
N PRO A 749 28.94 14.49 19.60
CA PRO A 749 28.69 13.09 19.39
C PRO A 749 29.93 12.33 18.89
N ASP A 750 30.21 11.18 19.49
CA ASP A 750 31.37 10.32 19.20
C ASP A 750 31.04 9.16 18.24
N HIS A 751 29.85 9.19 17.65
CA HIS A 751 29.29 8.17 16.75
C HIS A 751 28.42 8.82 15.67
N LYS A 752 28.08 8.05 14.62
CA LYS A 752 27.16 8.53 13.57
C LYS A 752 25.70 8.46 14.04
N ALA A 753 24.87 9.29 13.45
CA ALA A 753 23.42 9.23 13.68
C ALA A 753 22.88 7.82 13.37
N LEU A 754 21.96 7.32 14.18
CA LEU A 754 21.38 5.98 14.13
C LEU A 754 22.29 4.81 14.55
N GLU A 755 23.57 5.05 14.85
CA GLU A 755 24.44 4.04 15.50
C GLU A 755 24.17 3.92 17.02
N SER A 756 23.38 4.83 17.55
CA SER A 756 22.85 4.82 18.92
C SER A 756 21.34 5.06 18.91
N HIS A 757 20.71 4.78 20.06
CA HIS A 757 19.29 5.08 20.25
C HIS A 757 19.03 6.58 20.06
N PRO A 758 18.10 7.01 19.18
CA PRO A 758 17.84 8.41 18.95
C PRO A 758 17.19 9.06 20.17
N ILE A 759 17.65 10.25 20.54
CA ILE A 759 17.01 11.07 21.57
C ILE A 759 16.01 12.00 20.88
N MET A 760 14.72 11.66 21.00
CA MET A 760 13.63 12.34 20.28
C MET A 760 13.14 13.60 20.99
N ASN A 761 14.09 14.46 21.38
CA ASN A 761 13.79 15.71 22.09
C ASN A 761 14.86 16.75 21.77
N THR A 762 14.50 17.82 21.09
CA THR A 762 15.35 19.02 20.87
C THR A 762 14.94 20.19 21.78
N GLN A 763 13.91 20.05 22.61
CA GLN A 763 13.47 21.11 23.53
C GLN A 763 14.54 21.39 24.61
N ILE A 764 15.34 20.39 24.96
CA ILE A 764 16.47 20.57 25.89
C ILE A 764 17.42 21.66 25.41
N LEU A 765 17.64 21.79 24.09
CA LEU A 765 18.57 22.78 23.54
C LEU A 765 18.07 24.22 23.79
N HIS A 766 16.74 24.42 23.83
CA HIS A 766 16.13 25.69 24.19
C HIS A 766 16.48 26.06 25.64
N TYR A 767 16.33 25.18 26.62
CA TYR A 767 16.63 25.43 28.02
C TYR A 767 18.11 25.58 28.27
N LEU A 768 18.98 24.86 27.58
CA LEU A 768 20.41 25.07 27.62
C LEU A 768 20.84 26.43 27.07
N ALA A 769 20.21 26.86 25.95
CA ALA A 769 20.50 28.17 25.35
C ALA A 769 20.05 29.35 26.22
N HIS A 770 19.01 29.18 27.03
CA HIS A 770 18.48 30.20 27.93
C HIS A 770 19.15 30.18 29.29
N GLY A 771 19.94 29.14 29.60
CA GLY A 771 20.60 28.99 30.92
C GLY A 771 19.69 28.42 32.01
N ASP A 772 18.46 28.02 31.69
CA ASP A 772 17.52 27.39 32.63
C ASP A 772 17.97 25.97 33.00
N LEU A 773 18.80 25.35 32.16
CA LEU A 773 19.43 24.07 32.31
C LEU A 773 20.93 24.19 32.04
N THR A 774 21.76 23.53 32.85
CA THR A 774 23.22 23.48 32.65
C THR A 774 23.65 22.05 32.35
N SER A 775 24.54 21.84 31.37
CA SER A 775 25.16 20.54 31.14
C SER A 775 26.48 20.41 31.91
N LYS A 776 26.74 19.22 32.41
CA LYS A 776 27.99 18.83 33.08
C LYS A 776 28.48 17.49 32.57
N GLY A 777 29.78 17.30 32.63
CA GLY A 777 30.40 16.00 32.32
C GLY A 777 30.10 14.93 33.37
N GLU A 778 30.84 13.84 33.32
CA GLU A 778 30.68 12.69 34.23
C GLU A 778 30.98 13.06 35.70
N ILE A 779 30.26 12.38 36.59
CA ILE A 779 30.46 12.52 38.05
C ILE A 779 31.75 11.81 38.43
N ARG A 780 32.61 12.52 39.23
CA ARG A 780 33.80 11.95 39.85
C ARG A 780 33.48 11.32 41.18
N LYS A 781 32.77 12.05 42.08
CA LYS A 781 32.34 11.55 43.38
C LYS A 781 31.23 12.41 43.97
N PHE A 782 30.52 11.83 44.92
CA PHE A 782 29.57 12.54 45.76
C PHE A 782 30.26 13.12 47.00
N THR A 783 29.61 14.11 47.58
CA THR A 783 29.96 14.72 48.89
C THR A 783 28.67 14.88 49.69
N ALA A 784 28.78 15.21 50.99
CA ALA A 784 27.62 15.34 51.87
C ALA A 784 26.52 16.30 51.33
N GLY A 785 26.85 17.35 50.59
CA GLY A 785 25.90 18.35 50.10
C GLY A 785 25.76 18.41 48.59
N GLY A 786 26.54 17.62 47.81
CA GLY A 786 26.54 17.77 46.37
C GLY A 786 27.43 16.78 45.64
N VAL A 787 27.87 17.20 44.44
CA VAL A 787 28.64 16.36 43.53
C VAL A 787 29.88 17.09 43.02
N GLN A 788 31.00 16.39 42.93
CA GLN A 788 32.18 16.83 42.20
C GLN A 788 32.25 16.14 40.84
N PHE A 789 32.33 16.91 39.77
CA PHE A 789 32.44 16.42 38.39
C PHE A 789 33.90 16.15 38.02
N GLN A 790 34.09 15.46 36.85
CA GLN A 790 35.44 15.14 36.34
C GLN A 790 36.28 16.39 36.00
N ASP A 791 35.63 17.50 35.61
CA ASP A 791 36.29 18.81 35.40
C ASP A 791 36.76 19.48 36.66
N GLY A 792 36.57 18.85 37.82
CA GLY A 792 36.95 19.36 39.15
C GLY A 792 35.93 20.31 39.79
N SER A 793 34.93 20.78 39.04
CA SER A 793 33.84 21.62 39.56
C SER A 793 33.01 20.88 40.60
N LYS A 794 32.51 21.64 41.60
CA LYS A 794 31.63 21.14 42.66
C LYS A 794 30.33 21.92 42.65
N GLN A 795 29.23 21.22 42.84
CA GLN A 795 27.89 21.83 42.88
C GLN A 795 27.02 21.11 43.90
N GLU A 796 26.21 21.88 44.63
CA GLU A 796 25.27 21.37 45.62
C GLU A 796 23.93 21.00 44.98
N PHE A 797 23.34 19.92 45.48
CA PHE A 797 22.05 19.39 44.99
C PHE A 797 21.17 18.94 46.16
N ASP A 798 19.85 19.07 46.01
CA ASP A 798 18.86 18.59 46.95
C ASP A 798 18.26 17.25 46.48
N LEU A 799 18.27 17.02 45.15
CA LEU A 799 17.77 15.82 44.54
C LEU A 799 18.65 15.37 43.37
N VAL A 800 18.98 14.09 43.33
CA VAL A 800 19.68 13.44 42.23
C VAL A 800 18.73 12.37 41.61
N LEU A 801 18.46 12.49 40.32
CA LEU A 801 17.63 11.54 39.55
C LEU A 801 18.51 10.75 38.57
N PHE A 802 18.65 9.46 38.81
CA PHE A 802 19.36 8.56 37.90
C PHE A 802 18.47 8.15 36.71
N ALA A 803 18.79 8.66 35.52
CA ALA A 803 18.20 8.29 34.26
C ALA A 803 19.07 7.27 33.50
N THR A 804 19.53 6.27 34.21
CA THR A 804 20.61 5.34 33.83
C THR A 804 20.12 4.04 33.22
N GLY A 805 18.81 3.99 32.89
CA GLY A 805 18.18 2.86 32.21
C GLY A 805 17.81 1.71 33.12
N TYR A 806 17.61 0.56 32.54
CA TYR A 806 17.05 -0.62 33.21
C TYR A 806 17.81 -1.88 32.83
N GLU A 807 17.78 -2.87 33.72
CA GLU A 807 18.32 -4.20 33.49
C GLU A 807 17.25 -5.13 32.90
N TYR A 808 17.62 -5.95 31.92
CA TYR A 808 16.77 -6.98 31.39
C TYR A 808 16.72 -8.17 32.34
N ARG A 809 15.52 -8.51 32.82
CA ARG A 809 15.31 -9.66 33.74
C ARG A 809 14.02 -10.38 33.39
N ILE A 810 14.04 -11.70 33.60
CA ILE A 810 12.86 -12.57 33.57
C ILE A 810 12.77 -13.21 34.96
N PRO A 811 12.13 -12.53 35.93
CA PRO A 811 12.30 -12.83 37.34
C PRO A 811 11.71 -14.18 37.79
N TYR A 812 10.87 -14.80 37.00
CA TYR A 812 10.18 -16.05 37.26
C TYR A 812 10.84 -17.27 36.55
N ILE A 813 11.94 -17.09 35.86
CA ILE A 813 12.71 -18.18 35.23
C ILE A 813 14.14 -18.11 35.78
N ASP A 814 14.71 -19.28 36.09
CA ASP A 814 16.11 -19.35 36.54
C ASP A 814 17.05 -18.73 35.48
N PRO A 815 17.82 -17.68 35.85
CA PRO A 815 18.73 -17.04 34.91
C PRO A 815 19.79 -17.97 34.32
N SER A 816 20.15 -19.06 35.01
CA SER A 816 21.14 -20.04 34.55
C SER A 816 20.68 -20.82 33.30
N LEU A 817 19.41 -20.83 33.01
CA LEU A 817 18.85 -21.44 31.80
C LEU A 817 19.21 -20.65 30.53
N PHE A 818 19.54 -19.37 30.66
CA PHE A 818 19.94 -18.52 29.54
C PHE A 818 21.44 -18.34 29.45
N THR A 819 21.96 -18.20 28.26
CA THR A 819 23.28 -17.60 28.03
C THR A 819 23.11 -16.10 27.99
N TRP A 820 23.76 -15.37 28.90
CA TRP A 820 23.71 -13.91 28.98
C TRP A 820 24.90 -13.28 28.28
N LYS A 821 24.68 -12.30 27.47
CA LYS A 821 25.69 -11.50 26.79
C LYS A 821 25.40 -10.01 27.01
N GLN A 822 26.33 -9.28 27.66
CA GLN A 822 26.15 -7.86 27.96
C GLN A 822 24.79 -7.54 28.64
N GLY A 823 24.33 -8.38 29.57
CA GLY A 823 23.08 -8.19 30.31
C GLY A 823 21.80 -8.56 29.53
N HIS A 824 21.94 -9.20 28.36
CA HIS A 824 20.81 -9.66 27.56
C HIS A 824 20.82 -11.18 27.36
N PRO A 825 19.66 -11.85 27.36
CA PRO A 825 19.61 -13.29 27.06
C PRO A 825 19.88 -13.53 25.55
N GLU A 826 20.73 -14.51 25.25
CA GLU A 826 21.02 -14.88 23.86
C GLU A 826 19.89 -15.69 23.26
N LEU A 827 19.01 -15.04 22.52
CA LEU A 827 17.83 -15.63 21.89
C LEU A 827 17.99 -15.68 20.37
N TYR A 828 17.37 -16.67 19.72
CA TYR A 828 17.22 -16.68 18.28
C TYR A 828 16.20 -15.61 17.86
N LEU A 829 16.60 -14.71 17.00
CA LEU A 829 15.80 -13.55 16.54
C LEU A 829 15.38 -12.59 17.67
N ASN A 830 16.04 -12.63 18.82
CA ASN A 830 15.62 -11.95 20.07
C ASN A 830 14.22 -12.37 20.54
N ILE A 831 13.76 -13.57 20.14
CA ILE A 831 12.44 -14.12 20.49
C ILE A 831 12.57 -15.47 21.19
N PHE A 832 13.24 -16.45 20.57
CA PHE A 832 13.18 -17.85 20.97
C PHE A 832 14.40 -18.29 21.76
N HIS A 833 14.16 -19.03 22.83
CA HIS A 833 15.23 -19.75 23.48
C HIS A 833 15.85 -20.77 22.52
N ARG A 834 17.19 -20.88 22.52
CA ARG A 834 17.88 -21.65 21.49
C ARG A 834 17.74 -23.18 21.66
N ARG A 835 17.54 -23.66 22.87
CA ARG A 835 17.42 -25.10 23.19
C ARG A 835 16.05 -25.46 23.76
N LEU A 836 15.56 -24.69 24.76
CA LEU A 836 14.32 -25.02 25.45
C LEU A 836 13.11 -24.81 24.53
N GLN A 837 12.26 -25.83 24.46
CA GLN A 837 11.04 -25.82 23.67
C GLN A 837 9.97 -24.98 24.36
N GLY A 838 9.14 -24.29 23.57
CA GLY A 838 8.02 -23.49 24.06
C GLY A 838 8.39 -22.22 24.83
N LEU A 839 9.69 -21.88 24.98
CA LEU A 839 10.10 -20.64 25.63
C LEU A 839 10.36 -19.54 24.61
N SER A 840 9.59 -18.47 24.71
CA SER A 840 9.71 -17.27 23.88
C SER A 840 9.61 -16.00 24.71
N VAL A 841 10.24 -14.93 24.19
CA VAL A 841 10.25 -13.60 24.81
C VAL A 841 9.79 -12.59 23.78
N VAL A 842 8.84 -11.73 24.12
CA VAL A 842 8.36 -10.65 23.24
C VAL A 842 8.66 -9.30 23.89
N GLY A 843 9.36 -8.43 23.13
CA GLY A 843 9.71 -7.10 23.60
C GLY A 843 11.15 -6.92 24.07
N PHE A 844 11.99 -7.97 24.08
CA PHE A 844 13.42 -7.88 24.43
C PHE A 844 14.29 -7.57 23.21
N VAL A 845 13.92 -6.56 22.45
CA VAL A 845 14.63 -6.10 21.26
C VAL A 845 14.51 -4.58 21.14
N GLU A 846 15.55 -3.94 20.66
CA GLU A 846 15.59 -2.49 20.48
C GLU A 846 15.67 -2.12 18.99
N PHE A 847 15.02 -1.02 18.61
CA PHE A 847 14.95 -0.50 17.25
C PHE A 847 15.22 1.01 17.23
N ALA A 848 15.85 1.50 16.18
CA ALA A 848 15.94 2.93 15.90
C ALA A 848 14.67 3.51 15.24
N SER A 849 13.52 2.86 15.39
CA SER A 849 12.21 3.27 14.84
C SER A 849 11.05 2.74 15.69
N ALA A 850 9.81 2.92 15.24
CA ALA A 850 8.60 2.46 15.93
C ALA A 850 8.59 0.95 16.25
N GLY A 851 8.32 0.62 17.52
CA GLY A 851 8.40 -0.73 18.04
C GLY A 851 7.13 -1.57 17.89
N TYR A 852 5.93 -1.00 18.01
CA TYR A 852 4.69 -1.77 18.15
C TYR A 852 4.40 -2.73 17.01
N GLN A 853 4.59 -2.29 15.75
CA GLN A 853 4.45 -3.21 14.62
C GLN A 853 5.50 -4.33 14.62
N ARG A 854 6.69 -4.06 15.17
CA ARG A 854 7.76 -5.08 15.30
C ARG A 854 7.41 -6.11 16.36
N PHE A 855 6.86 -5.66 17.48
CA PHE A 855 6.39 -6.57 18.52
C PHE A 855 5.22 -7.43 18.03
N ASP A 856 4.39 -6.90 17.15
CA ASP A 856 3.32 -7.64 16.49
C ASP A 856 3.88 -8.73 15.55
N GLU A 857 4.89 -8.40 14.73
CA GLU A 857 5.61 -9.37 13.91
C GLU A 857 6.27 -10.47 14.78
N MET A 858 6.84 -10.12 15.93
CA MET A 858 7.39 -11.11 16.89
C MET A 858 6.30 -12.02 17.46
N ALA A 859 5.16 -11.48 17.87
CA ALA A 859 4.03 -12.25 18.40
C ALA A 859 3.51 -13.27 17.38
N GLN A 860 3.51 -12.92 16.09
CA GLN A 860 3.16 -13.85 15.00
C GLN A 860 4.17 -14.99 14.88
N MET A 861 5.44 -14.71 15.06
CA MET A 861 6.47 -15.75 15.05
C MET A 861 6.31 -16.73 16.23
N VAL A 862 5.88 -16.23 17.39
CA VAL A 862 5.59 -17.08 18.57
C VAL A 862 4.41 -18.02 18.29
N ALA A 863 3.35 -17.52 17.63
CA ALA A 863 2.23 -18.36 17.22
C ALA A 863 2.65 -19.41 16.16
N MET A 864 3.56 -19.04 15.25
CA MET A 864 4.15 -19.96 14.28
C MET A 864 4.99 -21.05 14.97
N ASP A 865 5.81 -20.71 15.95
CA ASP A 865 6.59 -21.70 16.73
C ASP A 865 5.65 -22.70 17.43
N ALA A 866 4.59 -22.23 18.09
CA ALA A 866 3.62 -23.09 18.73
C ALA A 866 2.92 -24.05 17.73
N TYR A 867 2.56 -23.55 16.56
CA TYR A 867 2.01 -24.37 15.48
C TYR A 867 2.99 -25.43 14.98
N ILE A 868 4.24 -25.06 14.74
CA ILE A 868 5.28 -26.01 14.28
C ILE A 868 5.50 -27.11 15.31
N GLN A 869 5.58 -26.76 16.59
CA GLN A 869 5.79 -27.72 17.67
C GLN A 869 4.63 -28.70 17.79
N GLN A 870 3.39 -28.25 17.67
CA GLN A 870 2.20 -29.11 17.80
C GLN A 870 1.90 -29.92 16.53
N SER A 871 2.11 -29.33 15.36
CA SER A 871 1.85 -30.01 14.08
C SER A 871 2.95 -30.98 13.65
N GLY A 872 4.17 -30.83 14.22
CA GLY A 872 5.38 -31.53 13.79
C GLY A 872 5.90 -31.12 12.40
N ARG A 873 5.19 -30.26 11.68
CA ARG A 873 5.54 -29.86 10.31
C ARG A 873 6.76 -28.95 10.30
N GLY A 874 7.88 -29.47 9.83
CA GLY A 874 9.15 -28.74 9.79
C GLY A 874 9.84 -28.57 11.14
N LEU A 875 9.46 -29.37 12.16
CA LEU A 875 9.97 -29.27 13.53
C LEU A 875 11.50 -29.41 13.59
N GLU A 876 12.09 -30.42 12.96
CA GLU A 876 13.55 -30.62 12.92
C GLU A 876 14.28 -29.42 12.29
N GLN A 877 13.75 -28.93 11.16
CA GLN A 877 14.31 -27.78 10.46
C GLN A 877 14.23 -26.49 11.32
N TRP A 878 13.11 -26.31 12.01
CA TRP A 878 12.91 -25.17 12.91
C TRP A 878 13.83 -25.24 14.14
N ALA A 879 13.96 -26.41 14.76
CA ALA A 879 14.87 -26.64 15.88
C ALA A 879 16.33 -26.40 15.47
N ALA A 880 16.75 -26.89 14.28
CA ALA A 880 18.08 -26.63 13.73
C ALA A 880 18.36 -25.16 13.50
N LEU A 881 17.38 -24.39 12.99
CA LEU A 881 17.50 -22.95 12.83
C LEU A 881 17.67 -22.24 14.19
N LYS A 882 16.80 -22.51 15.16
CA LYS A 882 16.89 -21.92 16.49
C LYS A 882 18.26 -22.17 17.17
N SER A 883 18.76 -23.38 17.05
CA SER A 883 20.02 -23.78 17.72
C SER A 883 21.27 -23.29 17.01
N LYS A 884 21.34 -23.37 15.67
CA LYS A 884 22.58 -23.19 14.89
C LYS A 884 22.67 -21.85 14.17
N ASP A 885 21.54 -21.30 13.71
CA ASP A 885 21.54 -20.10 12.89
C ASP A 885 21.88 -18.83 13.72
N ARG A 886 22.68 -17.96 13.12
CA ARG A 886 23.15 -16.69 13.73
C ARG A 886 23.00 -15.56 12.71
N PRO A 887 21.77 -15.16 12.34
CA PRO A 887 21.57 -14.13 11.36
C PRO A 887 22.13 -12.79 11.84
N ASN A 888 22.79 -12.07 10.93
CA ASN A 888 23.23 -10.70 11.22
C ASN A 888 22.04 -9.75 11.19
N LEU A 889 21.38 -9.55 12.33
CA LEU A 889 20.22 -8.66 12.46
C LEU A 889 20.59 -7.17 12.52
N ARG A 890 21.86 -6.82 12.68
CA ARG A 890 22.36 -5.45 12.66
C ARG A 890 22.56 -4.91 11.25
N GLY A 891 22.61 -5.79 10.24
CA GLY A 891 22.90 -5.42 8.87
C GLY A 891 24.28 -4.78 8.73
N THR A 892 24.31 -3.60 8.13
CA THR A 892 25.51 -2.79 7.93
C THR A 892 25.68 -1.67 8.99
N VAL A 893 24.75 -1.57 9.95
CA VAL A 893 24.81 -0.53 10.99
C VAL A 893 25.80 -0.94 12.08
N ASN A 894 26.75 -0.06 12.33
CA ASN A 894 27.77 -0.26 13.36
C ASN A 894 27.30 0.36 14.69
N TYR A 895 26.35 -0.33 15.36
CA TYR A 895 25.86 0.15 16.66
C TYR A 895 26.98 0.22 17.70
N ILE A 896 26.89 1.21 18.57
CA ILE A 896 27.84 1.42 19.69
C ILE A 896 27.92 0.14 20.52
N ASP A 897 29.15 -0.25 20.88
CA ASP A 897 29.41 -1.37 21.78
C ASP A 897 29.10 -0.97 23.23
N SER A 898 27.89 -1.29 23.64
CA SER A 898 27.44 -1.07 25.03
C SER A 898 26.29 -2.02 25.39
N PRO A 899 26.05 -2.30 26.67
CA PRO A 899 24.95 -3.15 27.10
C PRO A 899 23.60 -2.73 26.51
N ARG A 900 23.31 -1.43 26.44
CA ARG A 900 22.06 -0.95 25.83
C ARG A 900 21.88 -1.34 24.37
N HIS A 901 22.95 -1.44 23.59
CA HIS A 901 22.90 -1.69 22.15
C HIS A 901 23.15 -3.16 21.79
N ALA A 902 23.29 -4.05 22.77
CA ALA A 902 23.55 -5.48 22.53
C ALA A 902 22.45 -6.15 21.70
N ASN A 903 21.18 -5.81 21.95
CA ASN A 903 19.99 -6.35 21.27
C ASN A 903 19.44 -5.45 20.16
N TYR A 904 20.21 -4.43 19.72
CA TYR A 904 19.79 -3.58 18.61
C TYR A 904 19.79 -4.32 17.29
N VAL A 905 18.72 -4.10 16.52
CA VAL A 905 18.56 -4.66 15.17
C VAL A 905 18.26 -3.56 14.16
N GLU A 906 18.72 -3.75 12.92
CA GLU A 906 18.31 -2.92 11.79
C GLU A 906 16.93 -3.37 11.32
N VAL A 907 15.97 -2.46 11.31
CA VAL A 907 14.54 -2.76 11.08
C VAL A 907 14.28 -3.45 9.75
N GLY A 908 14.93 -3.00 8.67
CA GLY A 908 14.74 -3.57 7.34
C GLY A 908 15.27 -5.00 7.25
N VAL A 909 16.45 -5.27 7.84
CA VAL A 909 17.04 -6.61 7.91
C VAL A 909 16.17 -7.51 8.77
N TYR A 910 15.77 -7.05 9.95
CA TYR A 910 14.95 -7.84 10.87
C TYR A 910 13.61 -8.25 10.23
N ARG A 911 12.91 -7.31 9.62
CA ARG A 911 11.64 -7.59 8.91
C ARG A 911 11.81 -8.57 7.76
N ARG A 912 12.87 -8.45 6.97
CA ARG A 912 13.16 -9.41 5.89
C ARG A 912 13.39 -10.81 6.44
N THR A 913 14.22 -10.93 7.48
CA THR A 913 14.49 -12.23 8.12
C THR A 913 13.22 -12.89 8.65
N LEU A 914 12.35 -12.12 9.34
CA LEU A 914 11.07 -12.65 9.82
C LEU A 914 10.13 -13.04 8.66
N ALA A 915 10.09 -12.25 7.59
CA ALA A 915 9.26 -12.53 6.42
C ALA A 915 9.72 -13.80 5.68
N GLU A 916 11.02 -13.98 5.49
CA GLU A 916 11.60 -15.18 4.88
C GLU A 916 11.27 -16.45 5.68
N LEU A 917 11.31 -16.36 7.01
CA LEU A 917 10.94 -17.48 7.86
C LEU A 917 9.43 -17.78 7.80
N ARG A 918 8.58 -16.76 7.83
CA ARG A 918 7.14 -16.98 7.65
C ARG A 918 6.82 -17.64 6.32
N GLU A 919 7.48 -17.19 5.24
CA GLU A 919 7.33 -17.82 3.93
C GLU A 919 7.79 -19.27 3.94
N LYS A 920 8.96 -19.54 4.52
CA LYS A 920 9.55 -20.89 4.61
C LYS A 920 8.63 -21.89 5.32
N PHE A 921 7.95 -21.44 6.38
CA PHE A 921 7.02 -22.26 7.16
C PHE A 921 5.54 -22.05 6.78
N ALA A 922 5.28 -21.37 5.67
CA ALA A 922 3.94 -21.10 5.14
C ALA A 922 3.02 -20.36 6.14
N TRP A 923 3.57 -19.48 6.97
CA TRP A 923 2.85 -18.66 7.93
C TRP A 923 2.39 -17.32 7.32
N PRO A 924 1.17 -16.82 7.63
CA PRO A 924 0.63 -15.59 7.06
C PRO A 924 1.40 -14.32 7.48
N ASP A 925 1.30 -13.26 6.66
CA ASP A 925 1.86 -11.95 6.99
C ASP A 925 0.99 -11.24 8.05
N PRO A 926 1.57 -10.61 9.08
CA PRO A 926 0.82 -9.89 10.11
C PRO A 926 0.07 -8.64 9.62
N ASP A 927 0.46 -8.02 8.52
CA ASP A 927 -0.26 -6.89 7.90
C ASP A 927 -1.48 -7.35 7.08
N ASN A 928 -2.21 -8.29 7.60
CA ASN A 928 -3.29 -9.01 6.97
C ASN A 928 -4.65 -8.54 7.57
N HIS A 929 -5.71 -8.58 6.75
CA HIS A 929 -7.08 -8.25 7.18
C HIS A 929 -7.63 -9.17 8.30
N LEU A 930 -7.00 -10.34 8.54
CA LEU A 930 -7.32 -11.23 9.66
C LEU A 930 -7.07 -10.56 11.02
N TYR A 931 -6.23 -9.51 11.04
CA TYR A 931 -5.95 -8.72 12.24
C TYR A 931 -6.88 -7.50 12.39
N ALA A 932 -7.89 -7.35 11.53
CA ALA A 932 -8.93 -6.35 11.73
C ALA A 932 -9.85 -6.78 12.90
N PRO A 933 -10.36 -5.82 13.70
CA PRO A 933 -11.31 -6.12 14.74
C PRO A 933 -12.55 -6.85 14.22
N LEU A 934 -13.09 -7.79 15.01
CA LEU A 934 -14.30 -8.53 14.67
C LEU A 934 -15.57 -7.68 14.82
N ARG A 935 -15.49 -6.52 15.50
CA ARG A 935 -16.58 -5.57 15.66
C ARG A 935 -16.48 -4.44 14.63
N HIS A 936 -17.61 -4.16 14.01
CA HIS A 936 -17.83 -3.07 13.04
C HIS A 936 -18.25 -1.77 13.72
#